data_204ed8f42034391943066af7f0086825
#
_entry.id   204ed8f42034391943066af7f0086825
#
_cell.length_a   1.000
_cell.length_b   1.000
_cell.length_c   1.000
_cell.angle_alpha   90.00
_cell.angle_beta   90.00
_cell.angle_gamma   90.00
#
_symmetry.space_group_name_H-M   'P 1'
#
loop_
_entity.id
_entity.type
_entity.pdbx_description
1 polymer ?
#
loop_
_entity_poly.entity_id
_entity_poly.type
_entity_poly.pdbx_seq_one_letter_code
_entity_poly.pdbx_strand_id
1 'polypeptide(L)'
;MRKYSLIILLLILITNTDKAFSQVTISGKVFSKKQPVPGASITIKDTYDGTTTDSSGNFKFTTTEKGDHTLVVTAVSYKPYEQKITLSNQPVSLDISMKEEVTELNAVMVTAGTFEAGDKKRAAVLSSIDIATTAGSNADITAALKTLPGTQQVGEQEGLFVRGGAGYETKQYIDGNLVNNPYFSSVPDIASRGRFSPFLFKGTVFSTGGYSAMYGQALSSVLLLESIDLPEKSEIDASFSPIVLGVGTQQLAKNKKSSFGVTYNYVNVGLYFALVKQTPDFFTMPQFHNGDANFRIKTKNGGIFKYYTTFAFSNLGLRRPDIDSSYLKDAFSIKNRNWYNNLSYRENLRNGWKMTLGASFSTNLDKIQQQVQDNGNQPKEFSSAEYWMDSKNFTLDNLQTLTLGRAVFEKRLGGLSALRVGSEYWHTKYQPKFNDTLFKQIDNYTAAFAEASIYISKELAAQIGARFEHSSLINKSDIAPRVSLAYKTGKNSQVSVAYGIFYQKPESQQLYSSTNVGFTKSTHYIMNYQKVYNQRTLRIEGYYKKYDELIKQVPIGYNYYSYNNTGNGYAKGIDVFFRDKKTIKDFDYWISYSFIDTKRDYLNYPGQLQPNFVARHTASVVTKKFFMDIKSGFNLTYSWASGRPYYNIMPGAGNKFYIADQGKTKDYNSLNFSAEWVPSIGKEKAKSFIVLFASVNNILGTNQVYGYNYSYNGAFKNPVTPTAKRFYFVGCFISWGVDRTQDAINNNL
;
A
#
# COMPACT_ATOMS: atom_id res chain seq x y z
N MET A 1 11.78 -52.16 7.07
CA MET A 1 11.69 -51.76 5.65
C MET A 1 10.41 -52.20 4.92
N ARG A 2 9.64 -53.20 5.39
CA ARG A 2 8.39 -53.64 4.69
C ARG A 2 7.13 -52.76 4.90
N LYS A 3 7.09 -51.88 5.88
CA LYS A 3 5.91 -51.02 6.16
C LYS A 3 5.87 -49.72 5.34
N TYR A 4 6.99 -49.25 4.79
CA TYR A 4 7.05 -48.04 4.01
C TYR A 4 6.80 -48.27 2.49
N SER A 5 7.06 -49.49 2.00
CA SER A 5 6.76 -49.90 0.63
C SER A 5 5.25 -49.93 0.29
N LEU A 6 4.40 -50.22 1.29
CA LEU A 6 2.94 -50.26 1.08
C LEU A 6 2.34 -48.87 1.01
N ILE A 7 2.91 -47.89 1.71
CA ILE A 7 2.47 -46.48 1.70
C ILE A 7 2.89 -45.82 0.40
N ILE A 8 4.07 -46.13 -0.13
CA ILE A 8 4.55 -45.63 -1.43
C ILE A 8 3.73 -46.26 -2.58
N LEU A 9 3.35 -47.52 -2.49
CA LEU A 9 2.49 -48.19 -3.46
C LEU A 9 1.05 -47.66 -3.44
N LEU A 10 0.52 -47.27 -2.27
CA LEU A 10 -0.79 -46.63 -2.12
C LEU A 10 -0.80 -45.19 -2.62
N LEU A 11 0.31 -44.46 -2.49
CA LEU A 11 0.50 -43.09 -3.05
C LEU A 11 0.62 -43.11 -4.60
N ILE A 12 1.16 -44.16 -5.18
CA ILE A 12 1.28 -44.33 -6.65
C ILE A 12 -0.05 -44.76 -7.26
N LEU A 13 -0.93 -45.44 -6.55
CA LEU A 13 -2.26 -45.85 -7.02
C LEU A 13 -3.32 -44.72 -7.00
N ILE A 14 -3.05 -43.59 -6.29
CA ILE A 14 -3.95 -42.42 -6.26
C ILE A 14 -3.73 -41.47 -7.44
N THR A 15 -2.69 -41.67 -8.26
CA THR A 15 -2.28 -40.70 -9.30
C THR A 15 -2.77 -41.01 -10.71
N ASN A 16 -3.56 -42.07 -10.95
CA ASN A 16 -4.02 -42.40 -12.31
C ASN A 16 -5.53 -42.60 -12.38
N THR A 17 -6.30 -41.53 -12.26
CA THR A 17 -7.60 -41.44 -12.92
C THR A 17 -7.59 -40.23 -13.83
N ASP A 18 -6.99 -40.37 -15.01
CA ASP A 18 -7.22 -39.47 -16.12
C ASP A 18 -8.70 -39.60 -16.54
N LYS A 19 -9.55 -38.78 -15.93
CA LYS A 19 -10.87 -38.52 -16.48
C LYS A 19 -10.64 -37.77 -17.78
N ALA A 20 -10.94 -38.41 -18.91
CA ALA A 20 -11.01 -37.75 -20.22
C ALA A 20 -12.10 -36.64 -20.14
N PHE A 21 -11.69 -35.41 -19.77
CA PHE A 21 -12.58 -34.28 -19.84
C PHE A 21 -12.74 -33.85 -21.30
N SER A 22 -13.99 -33.80 -21.78
CA SER A 22 -14.32 -33.23 -23.10
C SER A 22 -13.79 -31.79 -23.15
N GLN A 23 -12.83 -31.54 -24.05
CA GLN A 23 -12.22 -30.21 -24.23
C GLN A 23 -13.03 -29.41 -25.25
N VAL A 24 -13.29 -28.14 -24.96
CA VAL A 24 -13.90 -27.18 -25.89
C VAL A 24 -12.80 -26.38 -26.57
N THR A 25 -12.84 -26.31 -27.90
CA THR A 25 -11.93 -25.48 -28.69
C THR A 25 -12.49 -24.06 -28.83
N ILE A 26 -11.69 -23.05 -28.47
CA ILE A 26 -11.98 -21.63 -28.69
C ILE A 26 -10.97 -21.13 -29.73
N SER A 27 -11.45 -20.52 -30.80
CA SER A 27 -10.62 -19.98 -31.88
C SER A 27 -11.19 -18.67 -32.41
N GLY A 28 -10.38 -17.92 -33.16
CA GLY A 28 -10.86 -16.69 -33.77
C GLY A 28 -9.74 -15.75 -34.20
N LYS A 29 -10.10 -14.49 -34.41
CA LYS A 29 -9.16 -13.45 -34.85
C LYS A 29 -9.33 -12.18 -34.01
N VAL A 30 -8.20 -11.57 -33.67
CA VAL A 30 -8.15 -10.25 -32.99
C VAL A 30 -7.62 -9.21 -33.96
N PHE A 31 -8.35 -8.13 -34.13
CA PHE A 31 -7.99 -7.02 -35.02
C PHE A 31 -8.32 -5.66 -34.43
N SER A 32 -7.72 -4.61 -34.94
CA SER A 32 -8.05 -3.20 -34.66
C SER A 32 -7.97 -2.40 -35.95
N LYS A 33 -9.02 -1.62 -36.28
CA LYS A 33 -9.08 -0.84 -37.53
C LYS A 33 -8.74 -1.70 -38.79
N LYS A 34 -9.22 -2.94 -38.85
CA LYS A 34 -8.94 -3.92 -39.88
C LYS A 34 -7.49 -4.44 -39.95
N GLN A 35 -6.60 -4.02 -39.06
CA GLN A 35 -5.24 -4.55 -38.94
C GLN A 35 -5.20 -5.66 -37.89
N PRO A 36 -4.47 -6.77 -38.10
CA PRO A 36 -4.31 -7.81 -37.11
C PRO A 36 -3.61 -7.29 -35.87
N VAL A 37 -3.97 -7.80 -34.69
CA VAL A 37 -3.30 -7.51 -33.42
C VAL A 37 -2.47 -8.73 -33.01
N PRO A 38 -1.19 -8.82 -33.38
CA PRO A 38 -0.33 -9.93 -33.01
C PRO A 38 0.00 -9.89 -31.51
N GLY A 39 0.12 -11.08 -30.86
CA GLY A 39 0.49 -11.23 -29.47
C GLY A 39 -0.55 -10.66 -28.49
N ALA A 40 -1.80 -10.50 -28.89
CA ALA A 40 -2.90 -10.29 -27.94
C ALA A 40 -3.05 -11.55 -27.08
N SER A 41 -3.19 -11.38 -25.77
CA SER A 41 -3.48 -12.46 -24.83
C SER A 41 -4.98 -12.67 -24.76
N ILE A 42 -5.44 -13.87 -25.00
CA ILE A 42 -6.83 -14.31 -24.89
C ILE A 42 -6.92 -15.29 -23.74
N THR A 43 -7.71 -15.01 -22.71
CA THR A 43 -7.86 -15.87 -21.54
C THR A 43 -9.31 -15.97 -21.11
N ILE A 44 -9.68 -17.10 -20.54
CA ILE A 44 -10.94 -17.23 -19.81
C ILE A 44 -10.72 -16.59 -18.44
N LYS A 45 -11.59 -15.66 -18.07
CA LYS A 45 -11.53 -14.95 -16.79
C LYS A 45 -11.50 -15.93 -15.62
N ASP A 46 -10.65 -15.63 -14.62
CA ASP A 46 -10.43 -16.44 -13.43
C ASP A 46 -9.82 -17.84 -13.67
N THR A 47 -9.21 -18.04 -14.87
CA THR A 47 -8.44 -19.23 -15.22
C THR A 47 -7.11 -18.84 -15.86
N TYR A 48 -6.22 -19.83 -16.05
CA TYR A 48 -5.02 -19.68 -16.89
C TYR A 48 -5.22 -20.28 -18.30
N ASP A 49 -6.45 -20.69 -18.64
CA ASP A 49 -6.75 -21.18 -19.96
C ASP A 49 -6.80 -20.03 -20.96
N GLY A 50 -5.94 -20.12 -21.96
CA GLY A 50 -5.80 -19.05 -22.94
C GLY A 50 -4.64 -19.30 -23.90
N THR A 51 -4.43 -18.32 -24.77
CA THR A 51 -3.38 -18.31 -25.78
C THR A 51 -3.00 -16.89 -26.15
N THR A 52 -2.05 -16.74 -27.09
CA THR A 52 -1.73 -15.45 -27.72
C THR A 52 -2.02 -15.55 -29.23
N THR A 53 -2.38 -14.41 -29.82
CA THR A 53 -2.53 -14.31 -31.28
C THR A 53 -1.20 -14.47 -32.01
N ASP A 54 -1.24 -15.09 -33.19
CA ASP A 54 -0.13 -15.15 -34.13
C ASP A 54 0.11 -13.80 -34.85
N SER A 55 1.06 -13.79 -35.81
CA SER A 55 1.37 -12.59 -36.60
C SER A 55 0.20 -12.07 -37.45
N SER A 56 -0.77 -12.92 -37.76
CA SER A 56 -1.98 -12.60 -38.53
C SER A 56 -3.18 -12.28 -37.63
N GLY A 57 -2.97 -12.24 -36.30
CA GLY A 57 -4.01 -12.00 -35.33
C GLY A 57 -4.91 -13.19 -35.01
N ASN A 58 -4.61 -14.40 -35.51
CA ASN A 58 -5.42 -15.57 -35.23
C ASN A 58 -5.04 -16.20 -33.88
N PHE A 59 -6.01 -16.84 -33.23
CA PHE A 59 -5.79 -17.57 -31.98
C PHE A 59 -6.58 -18.90 -31.96
N LYS A 60 -6.06 -19.88 -31.24
CA LYS A 60 -6.72 -21.14 -30.95
C LYS A 60 -6.20 -21.76 -29.67
N PHE A 61 -7.09 -22.19 -28.80
CA PHE A 61 -6.74 -22.95 -27.57
C PHE A 61 -7.90 -23.86 -27.16
N THR A 62 -7.64 -24.76 -26.22
CA THR A 62 -8.64 -25.68 -25.66
C THR A 62 -8.81 -25.44 -24.19
N THR A 63 -10.03 -25.62 -23.68
CA THR A 63 -10.36 -25.53 -22.27
C THR A 63 -11.22 -26.72 -21.84
N THR A 64 -11.17 -27.05 -20.55
CA THR A 64 -12.07 -28.00 -19.90
C THR A 64 -13.20 -27.32 -19.14
N GLU A 65 -13.22 -25.98 -19.14
CA GLU A 65 -14.28 -25.20 -18.50
C GLU A 65 -15.60 -25.40 -19.26
N LYS A 66 -16.72 -25.33 -18.53
CA LYS A 66 -18.08 -25.45 -19.05
C LYS A 66 -19.02 -24.44 -18.41
N GLY A 67 -20.09 -24.07 -19.13
CA GLY A 67 -21.07 -23.10 -18.70
C GLY A 67 -20.68 -21.67 -19.10
N ASP A 68 -21.22 -20.69 -18.39
CA ASP A 68 -21.03 -19.27 -18.68
C ASP A 68 -19.71 -18.76 -18.11
N HIS A 69 -18.88 -18.23 -19.00
CA HIS A 69 -17.60 -17.64 -18.69
C HIS A 69 -17.44 -16.27 -19.36
N THR A 70 -16.46 -15.51 -18.93
CA THR A 70 -16.06 -14.27 -19.60
C THR A 70 -14.71 -14.48 -20.27
N LEU A 71 -14.66 -14.29 -21.59
CA LEU A 71 -13.40 -14.21 -22.32
C LEU A 71 -12.83 -12.81 -22.17
N VAL A 72 -11.56 -12.74 -21.81
CA VAL A 72 -10.82 -11.47 -21.66
C VAL A 72 -9.71 -11.46 -22.71
N VAL A 73 -9.65 -10.38 -23.50
CA VAL A 73 -8.59 -10.16 -24.46
C VAL A 73 -7.82 -8.92 -24.10
N THR A 74 -6.52 -9.07 -23.92
CA THR A 74 -5.61 -7.96 -23.60
C THR A 74 -4.48 -7.90 -24.62
N ALA A 75 -4.14 -6.71 -25.03
CA ALA A 75 -2.96 -6.46 -25.84
C ALA A 75 -2.35 -5.13 -25.45
N VAL A 76 -1.04 -5.01 -25.65
CA VAL A 76 -0.31 -3.76 -25.39
C VAL A 76 -0.88 -2.67 -26.26
N SER A 77 -1.18 -1.53 -25.63
CA SER A 77 -1.73 -0.36 -26.32
C SER A 77 -3.19 -0.50 -26.76
N TYR A 78 -3.89 -1.50 -26.26
CA TYR A 78 -5.31 -1.70 -26.54
C TYR A 78 -6.13 -1.74 -25.23
N LYS A 79 -7.36 -1.23 -25.31
CA LYS A 79 -8.33 -1.37 -24.21
C LYS A 79 -8.66 -2.85 -24.04
N PRO A 80 -8.62 -3.40 -22.82
CA PRO A 80 -9.09 -4.76 -22.57
C PRO A 80 -10.50 -4.96 -23.10
N TYR A 81 -10.71 -6.08 -23.77
CA TYR A 81 -12.01 -6.50 -24.30
C TYR A 81 -12.53 -7.66 -23.47
N GLU A 82 -13.76 -7.56 -22.98
CA GLU A 82 -14.43 -8.63 -22.25
C GLU A 82 -15.71 -9.04 -22.99
N GLN A 83 -15.94 -10.34 -23.15
CA GLN A 83 -17.13 -10.90 -23.77
C GLN A 83 -17.61 -12.10 -22.98
N LYS A 84 -18.91 -12.16 -22.67
CA LYS A 84 -19.54 -13.38 -22.13
C LYS A 84 -19.62 -14.44 -23.20
N ILE A 85 -19.24 -15.65 -22.88
CA ILE A 85 -19.30 -16.84 -23.75
C ILE A 85 -19.86 -18.00 -22.95
N THR A 86 -20.66 -18.83 -23.62
CA THR A 86 -21.15 -20.06 -23.01
C THR A 86 -20.37 -21.25 -23.62
N LEU A 87 -19.65 -21.96 -22.77
CA LEU A 87 -18.82 -23.10 -23.14
C LEU A 87 -19.65 -24.39 -23.03
N SER A 88 -20.04 -24.92 -24.19
CA SER A 88 -20.69 -26.21 -24.36
C SER A 88 -19.68 -27.23 -24.93
N ASN A 89 -20.14 -28.38 -25.39
CA ASN A 89 -19.29 -29.35 -26.10
C ASN A 89 -18.99 -28.95 -27.57
N GLN A 90 -19.45 -27.79 -28.01
CA GLN A 90 -19.26 -27.26 -29.37
C GLN A 90 -18.08 -26.27 -29.41
N PRO A 91 -17.29 -26.22 -30.49
CA PRO A 91 -16.25 -25.21 -30.68
C PRO A 91 -16.86 -23.79 -30.70
N VAL A 92 -16.13 -22.84 -30.16
CA VAL A 92 -16.51 -21.40 -30.14
C VAL A 92 -15.56 -20.65 -31.08
N SER A 93 -16.11 -19.91 -32.06
CA SER A 93 -15.33 -19.02 -32.95
C SER A 93 -15.71 -17.56 -32.72
N LEU A 94 -14.71 -16.68 -32.60
CA LEU A 94 -14.90 -15.27 -32.19
C LEU A 94 -14.03 -14.32 -33.03
N ASP A 95 -14.64 -13.31 -33.61
CA ASP A 95 -13.95 -12.16 -34.21
C ASP A 95 -13.97 -10.97 -33.26
N ILE A 96 -12.78 -10.55 -32.77
CA ILE A 96 -12.63 -9.61 -31.71
C ILE A 96 -11.99 -8.32 -32.21
N SER A 97 -12.74 -7.22 -32.15
CA SER A 97 -12.24 -5.88 -32.49
C SER A 97 -11.79 -5.12 -31.24
N MET A 98 -10.48 -4.86 -31.12
CA MET A 98 -9.91 -4.09 -30.03
C MET A 98 -9.78 -2.61 -30.36
N LYS A 99 -9.98 -1.75 -29.36
CA LYS A 99 -9.75 -0.30 -29.46
C LYS A 99 -8.37 0.03 -28.91
N GLU A 100 -7.60 0.81 -29.67
CA GLU A 100 -6.32 1.33 -29.18
C GLU A 100 -6.53 2.22 -27.94
N GLU A 101 -5.78 1.96 -26.90
CA GLU A 101 -5.76 2.75 -25.69
C GLU A 101 -4.38 2.62 -25.04
N VAL A 102 -3.83 3.71 -24.51
CA VAL A 102 -2.58 3.66 -23.74
C VAL A 102 -2.90 3.12 -22.35
N THR A 103 -2.85 1.81 -22.23
CA THR A 103 -2.87 1.14 -20.95
C THR A 103 -1.47 0.70 -20.59
N GLU A 104 -1.10 0.71 -19.31
CA GLU A 104 0.10 0.00 -18.91
C GLU A 104 -0.02 -1.46 -19.33
N LEU A 105 1.10 -2.02 -19.82
CA LEU A 105 1.19 -3.44 -20.05
C LEU A 105 0.75 -4.15 -18.77
N ASN A 106 -0.35 -4.88 -18.86
CA ASN A 106 -0.58 -6.01 -17.99
C ASN A 106 0.37 -7.16 -18.43
N ALA A 107 1.68 -6.86 -18.51
CA ALA A 107 2.65 -7.90 -18.46
C ALA A 107 2.37 -8.65 -17.16
N VAL A 108 2.20 -9.97 -17.22
CA VAL A 108 2.34 -10.78 -16.02
C VAL A 108 3.65 -10.35 -15.41
N MET A 109 3.58 -9.47 -14.40
CA MET A 109 4.80 -9.11 -13.68
C MET A 109 5.21 -10.36 -12.95
N VAL A 110 6.28 -10.98 -13.46
CA VAL A 110 6.93 -12.10 -12.83
C VAL A 110 7.69 -11.57 -11.62
N THR A 111 6.95 -11.16 -10.59
CA THR A 111 7.54 -10.73 -9.34
C THR A 111 6.99 -11.61 -8.23
N ALA A 112 7.85 -12.44 -7.64
CA ALA A 112 7.56 -13.05 -6.37
C ALA A 112 7.35 -11.92 -5.36
N GLY A 113 6.35 -12.02 -4.51
CA GLY A 113 6.05 -10.98 -3.53
C GLY A 113 5.09 -9.89 -4.00
N THR A 114 4.62 -9.92 -5.25
CA THR A 114 3.53 -9.04 -5.69
C THR A 114 2.20 -9.76 -5.65
N PHE A 115 1.14 -9.03 -5.30
CA PHE A 115 -0.24 -9.48 -5.45
C PHE A 115 -0.76 -9.19 -6.87
N GLU A 116 0.09 -9.26 -7.89
CA GLU A 116 -0.34 -9.13 -9.28
C GLU A 116 -0.59 -10.50 -9.90
N ALA A 117 -1.81 -10.73 -10.29
CA ALA A 117 -2.16 -11.79 -11.23
C ALA A 117 -2.62 -11.11 -12.52
N GLY A 118 -1.85 -11.23 -13.55
CA GLY A 118 -1.93 -10.83 -14.95
C GLY A 118 -3.15 -10.19 -15.59
N ASP A 119 -4.05 -9.60 -14.84
CA ASP A 119 -5.23 -8.88 -15.31
C ASP A 119 -5.48 -7.67 -14.41
N LYS A 120 -5.89 -6.52 -14.95
CA LYS A 120 -6.15 -5.28 -14.20
C LYS A 120 -7.07 -5.48 -12.99
N LYS A 121 -8.03 -6.41 -13.06
CA LYS A 121 -8.90 -6.78 -11.92
C LYS A 121 -8.24 -7.74 -10.94
N ARG A 122 -7.16 -8.42 -11.33
CA ARG A 122 -6.39 -9.35 -10.48
C ARG A 122 -5.14 -8.71 -9.89
N ALA A 123 -4.67 -7.61 -10.49
CA ALA A 123 -3.52 -6.85 -10.02
C ALA A 123 -3.83 -6.02 -8.76
N ALA A 124 -5.09 -5.63 -8.57
CA ALA A 124 -5.50 -4.95 -7.36
C ALA A 124 -5.80 -5.98 -6.28
N VAL A 125 -4.96 -6.02 -5.27
CA VAL A 125 -5.20 -6.85 -4.07
C VAL A 125 -6.51 -6.48 -3.44
N LEU A 126 -6.79 -5.17 -3.38
CA LEU A 126 -8.03 -4.60 -2.89
C LEU A 126 -8.54 -3.54 -3.87
N SER A 127 -9.78 -3.65 -4.28
CA SER A 127 -10.47 -2.58 -5.00
C SER A 127 -10.75 -1.39 -4.08
N SER A 128 -11.10 -0.24 -4.65
CA SER A 128 -11.50 0.93 -3.85
C SER A 128 -12.70 0.63 -2.94
N ILE A 129 -13.62 -0.20 -3.41
CA ILE A 129 -14.77 -0.66 -2.61
C ILE A 129 -14.33 -1.65 -1.53
N ASP A 130 -13.41 -2.59 -1.84
CA ASP A 130 -12.85 -3.47 -0.81
C ASP A 130 -12.25 -2.66 0.34
N ILE A 131 -11.50 -1.60 0.03
CA ILE A 131 -10.91 -0.71 1.02
C ILE A 131 -11.98 0.01 1.83
N ALA A 132 -12.97 0.58 1.16
CA ALA A 132 -14.04 1.36 1.81
C ALA A 132 -14.92 0.50 2.72
N THR A 133 -15.22 -0.74 2.32
CA THR A 133 -16.13 -1.65 3.05
C THR A 133 -15.41 -2.60 4.03
N THR A 134 -14.08 -2.64 4.06
CA THR A 134 -13.35 -3.43 5.07
C THR A 134 -13.56 -2.82 6.45
N ALA A 135 -14.23 -3.55 7.33
CA ALA A 135 -14.52 -3.08 8.69
C ALA A 135 -13.22 -2.73 9.44
N GLY A 136 -13.16 -1.55 10.02
CA GLY A 136 -11.97 -1.04 10.70
C GLY A 136 -10.98 -0.27 9.82
N SER A 137 -11.14 -0.28 8.50
CA SER A 137 -10.29 0.51 7.60
C SER A 137 -10.68 2.00 7.58
N ASN A 138 -11.95 2.31 7.81
CA ASN A 138 -12.51 3.66 7.71
C ASN A 138 -12.16 4.34 6.36
N ALA A 139 -12.20 3.58 5.26
CA ALA A 139 -11.80 3.97 3.91
C ALA A 139 -10.33 4.46 3.79
N ASP A 140 -9.44 4.02 4.66
CA ASP A 140 -7.99 4.25 4.57
C ASP A 140 -7.31 3.08 3.88
N ILE A 141 -6.51 3.38 2.83
CA ILE A 141 -5.81 2.36 2.03
C ILE A 141 -4.85 1.56 2.91
N THR A 142 -4.06 2.25 3.73
CA THR A 142 -3.05 1.62 4.58
C THR A 142 -3.69 0.73 5.65
N ALA A 143 -4.78 1.20 6.26
CA ALA A 143 -5.52 0.42 7.25
C ALA A 143 -6.14 -0.84 6.66
N ALA A 144 -6.71 -0.78 5.44
CA ALA A 144 -7.21 -1.96 4.74
C ALA A 144 -6.09 -2.94 4.40
N LEU A 145 -4.92 -2.46 3.93
CA LEU A 145 -3.76 -3.28 3.63
C LEU A 145 -3.20 -4.03 4.85
N LYS A 146 -3.41 -3.51 6.07
CA LYS A 146 -3.03 -4.20 7.31
C LYS A 146 -3.79 -5.52 7.56
N THR A 147 -4.84 -5.82 6.79
CA THR A 147 -5.54 -7.12 6.81
C THR A 147 -4.87 -8.17 5.92
N LEU A 148 -3.86 -7.79 5.13
CA LEU A 148 -3.15 -8.67 4.21
C LEU A 148 -1.92 -9.30 4.87
N PRO A 149 -1.45 -10.47 4.38
CA PRO A 149 -0.30 -11.12 4.98
C PRO A 149 0.98 -10.30 4.74
N GLY A 150 1.94 -10.46 5.64
CA GLY A 150 3.22 -9.74 5.63
C GLY A 150 3.16 -8.35 6.25
N THR A 151 1.98 -7.82 6.54
CA THR A 151 1.82 -6.52 7.20
C THR A 151 1.73 -6.65 8.72
N GLN A 152 2.08 -5.58 9.43
CA GLN A 152 2.02 -5.53 10.88
C GLN A 152 0.95 -4.54 11.36
N GLN A 153 0.22 -4.93 12.40
CA GLN A 153 -0.74 -4.04 13.06
C GLN A 153 0.02 -3.22 14.11
N VAL A 154 0.47 -2.03 13.72
CA VAL A 154 1.16 -1.06 14.59
C VAL A 154 0.25 0.15 14.72
N GLY A 155 -0.22 0.43 15.93
CA GLY A 155 -1.25 1.44 16.17
C GLY A 155 -0.73 2.83 16.49
N GLU A 156 0.47 2.93 17.07
CA GLU A 156 1.09 4.16 17.55
C GLU A 156 2.06 4.81 16.57
N GLN A 157 2.41 4.15 15.49
CA GLN A 157 3.41 4.63 14.54
C GLN A 157 2.83 4.78 13.13
N GLU A 158 3.34 5.79 12.43
CA GLU A 158 3.00 6.09 11.05
C GLU A 158 3.56 5.05 10.07
N GLY A 159 2.79 4.75 9.04
CA GLY A 159 3.26 3.97 7.91
C GLY A 159 2.71 2.56 7.82
N LEU A 160 3.19 1.87 6.80
CA LEU A 160 2.87 0.48 6.52
C LEU A 160 4.11 -0.38 6.81
N PHE A 161 4.04 -1.16 7.86
CA PHE A 161 5.11 -2.03 8.34
C PHE A 161 4.99 -3.39 7.68
N VAL A 162 6.03 -3.82 6.96
CA VAL A 162 5.96 -4.99 6.10
C VAL A 162 7.17 -5.91 6.30
N ARG A 163 6.92 -7.18 6.64
CA ARG A 163 7.97 -8.21 6.76
C ARG A 163 9.20 -7.75 7.55
N GLY A 164 8.96 -7.22 8.73
CA GLY A 164 10.01 -6.72 9.62
C GLY A 164 10.60 -5.37 9.23
N GLY A 165 10.11 -4.74 8.15
CA GLY A 165 10.45 -3.36 7.78
C GLY A 165 9.64 -2.33 8.54
N ALA A 166 10.28 -1.22 8.90
CA ALA A 166 9.63 -0.07 9.49
C ALA A 166 8.76 0.69 8.47
N GLY A 167 7.87 1.56 8.94
CA GLY A 167 6.96 2.31 8.07
C GLY A 167 7.66 3.13 6.99
N TYR A 168 8.79 3.74 7.29
CA TYR A 168 9.60 4.53 6.36
C TYR A 168 10.34 3.68 5.30
N GLU A 169 10.45 2.36 5.49
CA GLU A 169 11.02 1.42 4.52
C GLU A 169 10.00 1.01 3.43
N THR A 170 8.75 1.44 3.55
CA THR A 170 7.70 1.29 2.54
C THR A 170 7.48 2.62 1.83
N LYS A 171 7.58 2.64 0.50
CA LYS A 171 7.35 3.86 -0.29
C LYS A 171 6.06 3.76 -1.11
N GLN A 172 5.39 4.89 -1.27
CA GLN A 172 4.15 5.00 -2.04
C GLN A 172 4.40 5.78 -3.33
N TYR A 173 3.81 5.31 -4.43
CA TYR A 173 3.91 5.94 -5.74
C TYR A 173 2.51 6.16 -6.32
N ILE A 174 2.27 7.33 -6.89
CA ILE A 174 1.05 7.64 -7.64
C ILE A 174 1.43 7.86 -9.11
N ASP A 175 0.85 7.06 -10.02
CA ASP A 175 1.16 7.08 -11.46
C ASP A 175 2.67 6.99 -11.76
N GLY A 176 3.42 6.28 -10.90
CA GLY A 176 4.86 6.07 -11.00
C GLY A 176 5.72 7.12 -10.31
N ASN A 177 5.18 8.23 -9.83
CA ASN A 177 5.91 9.27 -9.11
C ASN A 177 5.88 9.04 -7.60
N LEU A 178 7.02 9.22 -6.92
CA LEU A 178 7.11 9.07 -5.46
C LEU A 178 6.25 10.11 -4.74
N VAL A 179 5.55 9.66 -3.70
CA VAL A 179 4.84 10.52 -2.74
C VAL A 179 5.72 10.69 -1.50
N ASN A 180 6.15 11.90 -1.22
CA ASN A 180 7.05 12.19 -0.10
C ASN A 180 6.37 12.05 1.28
N ASN A 181 5.19 12.66 1.45
CA ASN A 181 4.44 12.67 2.71
C ASN A 181 3.04 12.06 2.49
N PRO A 182 2.90 10.73 2.43
CA PRO A 182 1.63 10.07 2.11
C PRO A 182 0.61 10.09 3.26
N TYR A 183 1.01 10.46 4.46
CA TYR A 183 0.18 10.48 5.66
C TYR A 183 -0.07 11.91 6.16
N PHE A 184 -1.16 12.10 6.89
CA PHE A 184 -1.36 13.32 7.67
C PHE A 184 -0.38 13.33 8.85
N SER A 185 0.17 14.47 9.16
CA SER A 185 1.03 14.62 10.35
C SER A 185 0.22 14.38 11.62
N SER A 186 0.80 13.69 12.57
CA SER A 186 0.16 13.29 13.82
C SER A 186 1.04 13.64 15.02
N VAL A 187 0.54 13.38 16.20
CA VAL A 187 1.24 13.56 17.47
C VAL A 187 1.88 12.24 17.90
N PRO A 188 2.86 12.26 18.80
CA PRO A 188 3.44 11.05 19.36
C PRO A 188 2.38 10.08 19.89
N ASP A 189 2.60 8.77 19.67
CA ASP A 189 1.75 7.66 20.10
C ASP A 189 0.34 7.64 19.50
N ILE A 190 0.09 8.38 18.42
CA ILE A 190 -1.15 8.34 17.66
C ILE A 190 -0.81 8.14 16.17
N ALA A 191 -1.23 7.00 15.62
CA ALA A 191 -1.02 6.71 14.21
C ALA A 191 -1.77 7.70 13.33
N SER A 192 -1.11 8.15 12.28
CA SER A 192 -1.71 9.02 11.28
C SER A 192 -2.48 8.23 10.23
N ARG A 193 -3.34 8.92 9.49
CA ARG A 193 -4.13 8.40 8.39
C ARG A 193 -3.49 8.76 7.05
N GLY A 194 -3.71 7.92 6.03
CA GLY A 194 -3.35 8.24 4.64
C GLY A 194 -4.10 9.46 4.11
N ARG A 195 -3.41 10.26 3.28
CA ARG A 195 -3.98 11.51 2.71
C ARG A 195 -4.93 11.26 1.55
N PHE A 196 -4.81 10.13 0.87
CA PHE A 196 -5.47 9.90 -0.42
C PHE A 196 -6.71 9.03 -0.27
N SER A 197 -7.81 9.46 -0.88
CA SER A 197 -9.03 8.66 -0.97
C SER A 197 -8.81 7.44 -1.88
N PRO A 198 -9.26 6.24 -1.50
CA PRO A 198 -9.15 5.06 -2.36
C PRO A 198 -9.90 5.22 -3.69
N PHE A 199 -10.92 6.05 -3.76
CA PHE A 199 -11.71 6.29 -4.97
C PHE A 199 -11.00 7.10 -6.05
N LEU A 200 -9.83 7.68 -5.74
CA LEU A 200 -8.97 8.32 -6.74
C LEU A 200 -8.24 7.31 -7.64
N PHE A 201 -8.21 6.03 -7.27
CA PHE A 201 -7.39 5.01 -7.88
C PHE A 201 -8.22 3.89 -8.50
N LYS A 202 -7.73 3.32 -9.62
CA LYS A 202 -8.33 2.15 -10.28
C LYS A 202 -8.17 0.88 -9.42
N GLY A 203 -7.16 0.85 -8.57
CA GLY A 203 -6.81 -0.24 -7.70
C GLY A 203 -5.48 0.03 -7.01
N THR A 204 -5.15 -0.87 -6.08
CA THR A 204 -3.97 -0.79 -5.23
C THR A 204 -3.08 -1.98 -5.50
N VAL A 205 -1.89 -1.75 -6.02
CA VAL A 205 -0.85 -2.79 -6.18
C VAL A 205 0.10 -2.70 -5.01
N PHE A 206 0.14 -3.74 -4.21
CA PHE A 206 0.96 -3.81 -3.03
C PHE A 206 2.00 -4.93 -3.16
N SER A 207 3.29 -4.56 -3.23
CA SER A 207 4.40 -5.49 -3.28
C SER A 207 5.09 -5.58 -1.92
N THR A 208 5.14 -6.77 -1.35
CA THR A 208 5.78 -7.07 -0.06
C THR A 208 7.29 -7.35 -0.18
N GLY A 209 7.88 -7.09 -1.34
CA GLY A 209 9.31 -7.26 -1.64
C GLY A 209 9.51 -7.82 -3.05
N GLY A 210 10.76 -7.84 -3.54
CA GLY A 210 11.06 -8.31 -4.90
C GLY A 210 10.47 -7.45 -6.01
N TYR A 211 10.19 -6.18 -5.76
CA TYR A 211 9.55 -5.27 -6.70
C TYR A 211 10.47 -4.84 -7.85
N SER A 212 9.86 -4.35 -8.94
CA SER A 212 10.49 -3.95 -10.20
C SER A 212 11.64 -2.93 -10.02
N ALA A 213 12.64 -2.99 -10.90
CA ALA A 213 13.76 -2.02 -10.96
C ALA A 213 13.31 -0.59 -11.28
N MET A 214 12.08 -0.41 -11.76
CA MET A 214 11.48 0.92 -11.95
C MET A 214 11.28 1.72 -10.67
N TYR A 215 11.35 1.08 -9.48
CA TYR A 215 11.11 1.69 -8.18
C TYR A 215 12.33 1.51 -7.27
N GLY A 216 12.60 2.49 -6.41
CA GLY A 216 13.77 2.48 -5.52
C GLY A 216 13.49 3.08 -4.15
N GLN A 217 14.54 3.26 -3.36
CA GLN A 217 14.50 3.92 -2.05
C GLN A 217 13.53 3.28 -1.04
N ALA A 218 13.28 1.95 -1.16
CA ALA A 218 12.44 1.19 -0.25
C ALA A 218 13.13 -0.13 0.12
N LEU A 219 13.46 -0.34 1.38
CA LEU A 219 14.08 -1.58 1.86
C LEU A 219 13.08 -2.73 2.03
N SER A 220 11.80 -2.41 2.15
CA SER A 220 10.80 -3.40 2.51
C SER A 220 9.77 -3.65 1.41
N SER A 221 9.00 -2.64 1.03
CA SER A 221 7.87 -2.79 0.13
C SER A 221 7.56 -1.52 -0.65
N VAL A 222 6.74 -1.66 -1.69
CA VAL A 222 6.21 -0.51 -2.44
C VAL A 222 4.70 -0.63 -2.59
N LEU A 223 4.03 0.50 -2.48
CA LEU A 223 2.60 0.67 -2.73
C LEU A 223 2.43 1.50 -4.00
N LEU A 224 1.85 0.91 -5.03
CA LEU A 224 1.63 1.55 -6.31
C LEU A 224 0.16 1.86 -6.46
N LEU A 225 -0.14 3.13 -6.65
CA LEU A 225 -1.48 3.67 -6.82
C LEU A 225 -1.62 4.23 -8.23
N GLU A 226 -2.47 3.63 -9.05
CA GLU A 226 -2.77 4.14 -10.38
C GLU A 226 -4.05 4.96 -10.34
N SER A 227 -3.96 6.24 -10.64
CA SER A 227 -5.13 7.11 -10.66
C SER A 227 -6.10 6.70 -11.79
N ILE A 228 -7.41 6.89 -11.56
CA ILE A 228 -8.42 6.61 -12.58
C ILE A 228 -8.14 7.42 -13.85
N ASP A 229 -8.54 6.89 -15.01
CA ASP A 229 -8.49 7.62 -16.29
C ASP A 229 -9.67 8.62 -16.38
N LEU A 230 -10.38 8.69 -17.49
CA LEU A 230 -11.59 9.50 -17.56
C LEU A 230 -12.74 8.81 -16.81
N PRO A 231 -13.57 9.54 -16.06
CA PRO A 231 -14.79 9.02 -15.50
C PRO A 231 -15.76 8.58 -16.61
N GLU A 232 -16.65 7.67 -16.31
CA GLU A 232 -17.67 7.22 -17.28
C GLU A 232 -18.74 8.26 -17.53
N LYS A 233 -19.12 8.98 -16.48
CA LYS A 233 -20.14 10.05 -16.47
C LYS A 233 -19.71 11.17 -15.54
N SER A 234 -20.37 12.31 -15.67
CA SER A 234 -20.25 13.40 -14.70
C SER A 234 -21.02 13.06 -13.43
N GLU A 235 -20.43 13.39 -12.28
CA GLU A 235 -21.01 13.15 -10.97
C GLU A 235 -20.80 14.33 -10.02
N ILE A 236 -21.66 14.43 -9.02
CA ILE A 236 -21.52 15.31 -7.87
C ILE A 236 -21.66 14.43 -6.64
N ASP A 237 -20.75 14.58 -5.70
CA ASP A 237 -20.71 13.80 -4.48
C ASP A 237 -20.86 14.70 -3.25
N ALA A 238 -21.57 14.19 -2.25
CA ALA A 238 -21.62 14.80 -0.92
C ALA A 238 -21.49 13.73 0.15
N SER A 239 -20.79 14.05 1.23
CA SER A 239 -20.63 13.18 2.41
C SER A 239 -20.92 13.96 3.68
N PHE A 240 -21.70 13.34 4.55
CA PHE A 240 -22.13 13.91 5.82
C PHE A 240 -21.93 12.91 6.95
N SER A 241 -21.27 13.35 8.01
CA SER A 241 -21.13 12.58 9.25
C SER A 241 -20.90 13.55 10.42
N PRO A 242 -20.97 13.11 11.68
CA PRO A 242 -20.59 13.94 12.82
C PRO A 242 -19.13 14.41 12.82
N ILE A 243 -18.29 13.79 11.96
CA ILE A 243 -16.84 14.03 11.90
C ILE A 243 -16.45 14.71 10.58
N VAL A 244 -17.12 14.37 9.46
CA VAL A 244 -16.71 14.77 8.10
C VAL A 244 -17.86 15.44 7.37
N LEU A 245 -17.57 16.59 6.77
CA LEU A 245 -18.41 17.22 5.75
C LEU A 245 -17.59 17.26 4.46
N GLY A 246 -18.10 16.66 3.38
CA GLY A 246 -17.41 16.60 2.11
C GLY A 246 -18.33 16.92 0.93
N VAL A 247 -17.78 17.59 -0.05
CA VAL A 247 -18.42 17.84 -1.35
C VAL A 247 -17.41 17.64 -2.46
N GLY A 248 -17.88 17.14 -3.60
CA GLY A 248 -17.03 16.94 -4.76
C GLY A 248 -17.82 16.93 -6.06
N THR A 249 -17.10 17.10 -7.15
CA THR A 249 -17.65 16.92 -8.48
C THR A 249 -16.59 16.37 -9.40
N GLN A 250 -17.02 15.52 -10.32
CA GLN A 250 -16.22 15.00 -11.41
C GLN A 250 -16.98 15.24 -12.71
N GLN A 251 -16.46 16.07 -13.59
CA GLN A 251 -17.12 16.48 -14.82
C GLN A 251 -16.42 15.89 -16.04
N LEU A 252 -17.18 15.18 -16.86
CA LEU A 252 -16.73 14.63 -18.15
C LEU A 252 -17.19 15.56 -19.26
N ALA A 253 -16.26 16.01 -20.11
CA ALA A 253 -16.60 16.84 -21.27
C ALA A 253 -17.50 16.10 -22.27
N LYS A 254 -18.36 16.82 -23.01
CA LYS A 254 -19.30 16.25 -23.98
C LYS A 254 -18.62 15.35 -25.04
N ASN A 255 -17.39 15.68 -25.43
CA ASN A 255 -16.60 14.90 -26.39
C ASN A 255 -15.96 13.64 -25.78
N LYS A 256 -16.13 13.39 -24.47
CA LYS A 256 -15.57 12.27 -23.70
C LYS A 256 -14.04 12.14 -23.81
N LYS A 257 -13.31 13.22 -24.08
CA LYS A 257 -11.85 13.22 -24.21
C LYS A 257 -11.14 13.94 -23.07
N SER A 258 -11.85 14.70 -22.27
CA SER A 258 -11.29 15.37 -21.09
C SER A 258 -12.25 15.36 -19.92
N SER A 259 -11.70 15.49 -18.73
CA SER A 259 -12.46 15.63 -17.49
C SER A 259 -11.71 16.50 -16.50
N PHE A 260 -12.46 17.10 -15.60
CA PHE A 260 -11.90 17.73 -14.40
C PHE A 260 -12.73 17.32 -13.18
N GLY A 261 -12.10 17.38 -12.02
CA GLY A 261 -12.77 17.12 -10.75
C GLY A 261 -12.21 18.01 -9.66
N VAL A 262 -13.05 18.33 -8.70
CA VAL A 262 -12.68 19.05 -7.48
C VAL A 262 -13.40 18.41 -6.31
N THR A 263 -12.70 18.22 -5.20
CA THR A 263 -13.24 17.68 -3.97
C THR A 263 -12.76 18.51 -2.78
N TYR A 264 -13.59 18.73 -1.81
CA TYR A 264 -13.22 19.36 -0.55
C TYR A 264 -13.83 18.61 0.62
N ASN A 265 -13.01 18.32 1.62
CA ASN A 265 -13.44 17.67 2.85
C ASN A 265 -12.99 18.50 4.06
N TYR A 266 -13.91 18.73 4.96
CA TYR A 266 -13.67 19.29 6.28
C TYR A 266 -13.91 18.21 7.34
N VAL A 267 -12.91 17.98 8.18
CA VAL A 267 -12.96 17.02 9.29
C VAL A 267 -12.81 17.79 10.58
N ASN A 268 -13.75 17.60 11.51
CA ASN A 268 -13.69 18.14 12.86
C ASN A 268 -14.26 17.10 13.83
N VAL A 269 -13.44 16.66 14.76
CA VAL A 269 -13.84 15.62 15.73
C VAL A 269 -14.46 16.18 17.00
N GLY A 270 -14.65 17.49 17.14
CA GLY A 270 -15.14 18.13 18.36
C GLY A 270 -16.49 17.60 18.84
N LEU A 271 -17.48 17.50 17.93
CA LEU A 271 -18.77 16.91 18.25
C LEU A 271 -18.65 15.44 18.67
N TYR A 272 -17.79 14.68 18.01
CA TYR A 272 -17.56 13.28 18.34
C TYR A 272 -16.90 13.13 19.73
N PHE A 273 -15.91 13.95 20.07
CA PHE A 273 -15.24 13.91 21.38
C PHE A 273 -16.12 14.38 22.54
N ALA A 274 -17.13 15.22 22.26
CA ALA A 274 -18.15 15.56 23.23
C ALA A 274 -19.05 14.36 23.62
N LEU A 275 -19.26 13.43 22.65
CA LEU A 275 -20.06 12.23 22.86
C LEU A 275 -19.23 11.02 23.31
N VAL A 276 -18.00 10.89 22.84
CA VAL A 276 -17.10 9.75 23.11
C VAL A 276 -15.84 10.29 23.76
N LYS A 277 -15.75 10.09 25.08
CA LYS A 277 -14.62 10.57 25.88
C LYS A 277 -13.29 10.03 25.38
N GLN A 278 -12.32 10.91 25.21
CA GLN A 278 -10.93 10.59 24.85
C GLN A 278 -10.02 10.64 26.08
N THR A 279 -8.96 9.82 26.07
CA THR A 279 -7.99 9.78 27.18
C THR A 279 -7.08 11.02 27.24
N PRO A 280 -6.50 11.52 26.12
CA PRO A 280 -5.78 12.79 26.15
C PRO A 280 -6.75 13.97 26.30
N ASP A 281 -6.32 15.02 27.01
CA ASP A 281 -6.98 16.32 27.02
C ASP A 281 -6.64 17.08 25.73
N PHE A 282 -7.62 17.22 24.81
CA PHE A 282 -7.44 17.98 23.57
C PHE A 282 -7.78 19.45 23.79
N PHE A 283 -6.79 20.30 23.98
CA PHE A 283 -6.98 21.75 24.06
C PHE A 283 -7.15 22.42 22.69
N THR A 284 -6.70 21.77 21.63
CA THR A 284 -7.04 22.12 20.24
C THR A 284 -7.62 20.88 19.59
N MET A 285 -8.92 20.93 19.26
CA MET A 285 -9.59 19.80 18.64
C MET A 285 -8.97 19.49 17.29
N PRO A 286 -8.72 18.21 16.97
CA PRO A 286 -8.22 17.82 15.65
C PRO A 286 -9.14 18.30 14.53
N GLN A 287 -8.59 19.10 13.64
CA GLN A 287 -9.28 19.66 12.46
C GLN A 287 -8.42 19.45 11.23
N PHE A 288 -9.07 19.05 10.13
CA PHE A 288 -8.41 18.82 8.86
C PHE A 288 -9.24 19.44 7.73
N HIS A 289 -8.57 20.18 6.87
CA HIS A 289 -9.10 20.67 5.61
C HIS A 289 -8.32 19.97 4.49
N ASN A 290 -9.00 19.27 3.62
CA ASN A 290 -8.38 18.59 2.49
C ASN A 290 -9.13 18.94 1.21
N GLY A 291 -8.42 19.46 0.23
CA GLY A 291 -8.95 19.79 -1.08
C GLY A 291 -8.14 19.10 -2.17
N ASP A 292 -8.84 18.51 -3.14
CA ASP A 292 -8.25 17.85 -4.30
C ASP A 292 -8.77 18.48 -5.58
N ALA A 293 -7.90 18.56 -6.60
CA ALA A 293 -8.32 18.87 -7.95
C ALA A 293 -7.60 17.94 -8.93
N ASN A 294 -8.29 17.55 -9.99
CA ASN A 294 -7.72 16.70 -11.02
C ASN A 294 -8.17 17.14 -12.40
N PHE A 295 -7.32 16.91 -13.39
CA PHE A 295 -7.57 17.19 -14.77
C PHE A 295 -6.99 16.10 -15.66
N ARG A 296 -7.75 15.63 -16.65
CA ARG A 296 -7.37 14.52 -17.53
C ARG A 296 -7.73 14.83 -18.97
N ILE A 297 -6.83 14.49 -19.89
CA ILE A 297 -7.05 14.64 -21.34
C ILE A 297 -6.54 13.40 -22.06
N LYS A 298 -7.40 12.78 -22.87
CA LYS A 298 -6.99 11.75 -23.85
C LYS A 298 -6.43 12.41 -25.10
N THR A 299 -5.27 11.93 -25.57
CA THR A 299 -4.65 12.39 -26.81
C THR A 299 -5.30 11.75 -28.04
N LYS A 300 -4.96 12.24 -29.23
CA LYS A 300 -5.45 11.68 -30.51
C LYS A 300 -4.96 10.25 -30.75
N ASN A 301 -3.75 9.91 -30.28
CA ASN A 301 -3.11 8.60 -30.47
C ASN A 301 -3.45 7.61 -29.35
N GLY A 302 -4.44 7.91 -28.51
CA GLY A 302 -4.87 7.04 -27.42
C GLY A 302 -4.08 7.22 -26.12
N GLY A 303 -3.16 8.19 -26.06
CA GLY A 303 -2.45 8.58 -24.86
C GLY A 303 -3.33 9.31 -23.84
N ILE A 304 -2.79 9.55 -22.66
CA ILE A 304 -3.47 10.28 -21.61
C ILE A 304 -2.51 11.17 -20.83
N PHE A 305 -2.95 12.40 -20.64
CA PHE A 305 -2.36 13.36 -19.72
C PHE A 305 -3.21 13.42 -18.47
N LYS A 306 -2.60 13.34 -17.29
CA LYS A 306 -3.25 13.43 -15.98
C LYS A 306 -2.52 14.43 -15.12
N TYR A 307 -3.25 15.33 -14.51
CA TYR A 307 -2.78 16.22 -13.46
C TYR A 307 -3.65 16.03 -12.22
N TYR A 308 -3.02 15.93 -11.09
CA TYR A 308 -3.65 15.82 -9.77
C TYR A 308 -2.94 16.73 -8.78
N THR A 309 -3.68 17.48 -8.02
CA THR A 309 -3.18 18.30 -6.93
C THR A 309 -4.03 18.10 -5.69
N THR A 310 -3.38 18.06 -4.52
CA THR A 310 -4.07 18.09 -3.23
C THR A 310 -3.39 19.06 -2.29
N PHE A 311 -4.18 19.79 -1.52
CA PHE A 311 -3.70 20.58 -0.40
C PHE A 311 -4.39 20.13 0.88
N ALA A 312 -3.66 20.20 1.99
CA ALA A 312 -4.18 19.86 3.30
C ALA A 312 -3.68 20.83 4.35
N PHE A 313 -4.59 21.22 5.24
CA PHE A 313 -4.26 21.93 6.47
C PHE A 313 -4.80 21.14 7.64
N SER A 314 -4.01 21.00 8.70
CA SER A 314 -4.49 20.42 9.93
C SER A 314 -3.91 21.09 11.16
N ASN A 315 -4.66 21.04 12.24
CA ASN A 315 -4.18 21.45 13.55
C ASN A 315 -4.74 20.49 14.60
N LEU A 316 -3.95 20.28 15.64
CA LEU A 316 -4.38 19.60 16.84
C LEU A 316 -3.45 19.97 18.01
N GLY A 317 -3.96 19.89 19.24
CA GLY A 317 -3.16 20.04 20.44
C GLY A 317 -3.73 19.21 21.58
N LEU A 318 -2.88 18.54 22.30
CA LEU A 318 -3.27 17.69 23.43
C LEU A 318 -2.33 17.85 24.62
N ARG A 319 -2.86 17.52 25.79
CA ARG A 319 -2.09 17.40 27.04
C ARG A 319 -2.15 15.97 27.56
N ARG A 320 -1.05 15.54 28.11
CA ARG A 320 -0.94 14.28 28.86
C ARG A 320 -0.25 14.54 30.19
N PRO A 321 -0.53 13.77 31.25
CA PRO A 321 0.30 13.79 32.45
C PRO A 321 1.75 13.51 32.06
N ASP A 322 2.68 14.32 32.61
CA ASP A 322 4.11 14.05 32.43
C ASP A 322 4.49 12.77 33.18
N ILE A 323 5.34 11.93 32.57
CA ILE A 323 5.72 10.64 33.16
C ILE A 323 6.76 10.79 34.27
N ASP A 324 7.51 11.88 34.26
CA ASP A 324 8.58 12.19 35.26
C ASP A 324 8.06 12.94 36.47
N SER A 325 6.89 13.58 36.36
CA SER A 325 6.31 14.37 37.43
C SER A 325 4.79 14.36 37.44
N SER A 326 4.18 13.90 38.53
CA SER A 326 2.72 13.91 38.72
C SER A 326 2.09 15.30 38.77
N TYR A 327 2.89 16.37 38.97
CA TYR A 327 2.45 17.75 39.04
C TYR A 327 2.58 18.51 37.71
N LEU A 328 3.05 17.84 36.67
CA LEU A 328 3.31 18.43 35.38
C LEU A 328 2.52 17.71 34.26
N LYS A 329 2.37 18.41 33.14
CA LYS A 329 1.74 17.93 31.94
C LYS A 329 2.62 18.23 30.73
N ASP A 330 2.71 17.30 29.80
CA ASP A 330 3.25 17.52 28.47
C ASP A 330 2.14 18.06 27.56
N ALA A 331 2.29 19.28 27.08
CA ALA A 331 1.41 19.90 26.09
C ALA A 331 2.07 19.88 24.73
N PHE A 332 1.47 19.19 23.79
CA PHE A 332 1.96 19.04 22.42
C PHE A 332 0.96 19.64 21.43
N SER A 333 1.42 20.48 20.52
CA SER A 333 0.61 20.99 19.43
C SER A 333 1.30 20.85 18.08
N ILE A 334 0.52 20.63 17.03
CA ILE A 334 1.00 20.56 15.66
C ILE A 334 0.04 21.30 14.71
N LYS A 335 0.63 22.10 13.81
CA LYS A 335 -0.06 22.70 12.66
C LYS A 335 0.65 22.22 11.40
N ASN A 336 -0.08 21.54 10.51
CA ASN A 336 0.46 21.04 9.25
C ASN A 336 -0.10 21.82 8.06
N ARG A 337 0.75 22.05 7.07
CA ARG A 337 0.38 22.50 5.73
C ARG A 337 1.08 21.60 4.72
N ASN A 338 0.30 21.00 3.84
CA ASN A 338 0.82 20.11 2.80
C ASN A 338 0.24 20.51 1.44
N TRP A 339 1.06 20.50 0.42
CA TRP A 339 0.65 20.65 -0.96
C TRP A 339 1.42 19.66 -1.81
N TYR A 340 0.69 18.83 -2.56
CA TYR A 340 1.22 17.82 -3.45
C TYR A 340 0.63 17.97 -4.84
N ASN A 341 1.49 17.91 -5.84
CA ASN A 341 1.14 17.97 -7.25
C ASN A 341 1.74 16.78 -7.97
N ASN A 342 0.98 16.16 -8.84
CA ASN A 342 1.39 15.03 -9.64
C ASN A 342 0.92 15.19 -11.08
N LEU A 343 1.85 15.08 -12.02
CA LEU A 343 1.61 15.15 -13.44
C LEU A 343 2.15 13.86 -14.07
N SER A 344 1.32 13.21 -14.87
CA SER A 344 1.73 12.05 -15.65
C SER A 344 1.23 12.18 -17.09
N TYR A 345 2.08 11.79 -18.02
CA TYR A 345 1.75 11.73 -19.43
C TYR A 345 2.18 10.39 -20.00
N ARG A 346 1.25 9.71 -20.65
CA ARG A 346 1.52 8.42 -21.32
C ARG A 346 1.12 8.54 -22.77
N GLU A 347 1.96 8.05 -23.68
CA GLU A 347 1.70 8.07 -25.12
C GLU A 347 2.26 6.80 -25.79
N ASN A 348 1.53 6.29 -26.77
CA ASN A 348 2.03 5.28 -27.68
C ASN A 348 2.79 5.96 -28.82
N LEU A 349 4.04 5.60 -28.95
CA LEU A 349 4.89 6.03 -30.04
C LEU A 349 4.84 4.99 -31.18
N ARG A 350 5.47 5.31 -32.32
CA ARG A 350 5.55 4.39 -33.43
C ARG A 350 6.42 3.17 -33.11
N ASN A 351 6.29 2.10 -33.89
CA ASN A 351 7.12 0.89 -33.82
C ASN A 351 7.10 0.18 -32.45
N GLY A 352 5.96 0.17 -31.75
CA GLY A 352 5.79 -0.55 -30.48
C GLY A 352 6.54 0.06 -29.30
N TRP A 353 6.91 1.33 -29.38
CA TRP A 353 7.40 2.10 -28.25
C TRP A 353 6.22 2.74 -27.50
N LYS A 354 6.36 2.82 -26.19
CA LYS A 354 5.49 3.58 -25.30
C LYS A 354 6.35 4.48 -24.43
N MET A 355 5.91 5.70 -24.21
CA MET A 355 6.54 6.68 -23.35
C MET A 355 5.65 6.98 -22.15
N THR A 356 6.25 7.07 -20.98
CA THR A 356 5.61 7.59 -19.76
C THR A 356 6.51 8.65 -19.16
N LEU A 357 5.99 9.86 -19.05
CA LEU A 357 6.65 10.97 -18.36
C LEU A 357 5.92 11.27 -17.07
N GLY A 358 6.64 11.56 -16.03
CA GLY A 358 6.13 11.93 -14.72
C GLY A 358 6.83 13.16 -14.17
N ALA A 359 6.09 14.02 -13.50
CA ALA A 359 6.65 15.10 -12.69
C ALA A 359 5.82 15.25 -11.42
N SER A 360 6.46 15.52 -10.30
CA SER A 360 5.74 15.85 -9.07
C SER A 360 6.46 16.96 -8.29
N PHE A 361 5.66 17.71 -7.56
CA PHE A 361 6.13 18.69 -6.60
C PHE A 361 5.35 18.55 -5.32
N SER A 362 6.05 18.49 -4.19
CA SER A 362 5.41 18.50 -2.88
C SER A 362 6.14 19.44 -1.92
N THR A 363 5.35 20.05 -1.03
CA THR A 363 5.86 20.79 0.11
C THR A 363 5.05 20.42 1.35
N ASN A 364 5.74 20.17 2.47
CA ASN A 364 5.13 19.87 3.76
C ASN A 364 5.79 20.72 4.83
N LEU A 365 4.98 21.44 5.60
CA LEU A 365 5.43 22.21 6.74
C LEU A 365 4.69 21.75 7.99
N ASP A 366 5.41 21.19 8.95
CA ASP A 366 4.94 20.89 10.29
C ASP A 366 5.48 21.94 11.25
N LYS A 367 4.57 22.65 11.92
CA LYS A 367 4.90 23.52 13.04
C LYS A 367 4.51 22.82 14.33
N ILE A 368 5.51 22.40 15.07
CA ILE A 368 5.37 21.62 16.31
C ILE A 368 5.81 22.48 17.47
N GLN A 369 5.04 22.44 18.55
CA GLN A 369 5.41 23.02 19.82
C GLN A 369 5.14 21.99 20.91
N GLN A 370 6.14 21.73 21.74
CA GLN A 370 6.01 20.97 22.96
C GLN A 370 6.39 21.85 24.14
N GLN A 371 5.58 21.82 25.21
CA GLN A 371 5.78 22.57 26.44
C GLN A 371 5.43 21.68 27.62
N VAL A 372 6.25 21.77 28.66
CA VAL A 372 5.88 21.27 29.99
C VAL A 372 5.05 22.36 30.67
N GLN A 373 3.90 21.96 31.21
CA GLN A 373 2.94 22.84 31.86
C GLN A 373 2.66 22.36 33.29
N ASP A 374 2.32 23.31 34.20
CA ASP A 374 1.83 22.97 35.50
C ASP A 374 0.36 22.49 35.51
N ASN A 375 -0.19 22.18 36.68
CA ASN A 375 -1.58 21.76 36.83
C ASN A 375 -2.59 22.86 36.42
N GLY A 376 -2.19 24.13 36.44
CA GLY A 376 -2.97 25.27 35.95
C GLY A 376 -2.85 25.47 34.42
N ASN A 377 -2.16 24.58 33.72
CA ASN A 377 -1.86 24.64 32.26
C ASN A 377 -1.00 25.87 31.89
N GLN A 378 -0.18 26.38 32.80
CA GLN A 378 0.78 27.43 32.50
C GLN A 378 2.13 26.82 32.12
N PRO A 379 2.81 27.36 31.08
CA PRO A 379 4.15 26.93 30.71
C PRO A 379 5.10 27.03 31.89
N LYS A 380 5.98 26.04 32.04
CA LYS A 380 7.01 26.00 33.07
C LYS A 380 8.40 26.03 32.47
N GLU A 381 9.21 26.93 32.92
CA GLU A 381 10.65 27.00 32.63
C GLU A 381 11.43 26.26 33.72
N PHE A 382 12.58 25.69 33.35
CA PHE A 382 13.42 24.90 34.23
C PHE A 382 14.80 25.49 34.34
N SER A 383 15.44 25.25 35.48
CA SER A 383 16.82 25.66 35.72
C SER A 383 17.79 24.79 34.93
N SER A 384 19.02 25.26 34.77
CA SER A 384 20.10 24.48 34.13
C SER A 384 20.42 23.17 34.86
N ALA A 385 20.06 23.02 36.12
CA ALA A 385 20.18 21.77 36.88
C ALA A 385 19.11 20.74 36.44
N GLU A 386 18.01 21.20 35.86
CA GLU A 386 16.88 20.38 35.36
C GLU A 386 16.87 20.33 33.81
N TYR A 387 18.04 20.39 33.17
CA TYR A 387 18.20 20.46 31.69
C TYR A 387 17.44 19.37 30.95
N TRP A 388 17.25 18.22 31.56
CA TRP A 388 16.50 17.11 30.98
C TRP A 388 15.00 17.40 30.92
N MET A 389 14.44 18.17 31.85
CA MET A 389 13.06 18.68 31.79
C MET A 389 12.95 19.84 30.79
N ASP A 390 13.93 20.73 30.76
CA ASP A 390 13.96 21.86 29.84
C ASP A 390 14.03 21.38 28.36
N SER A 391 14.71 20.27 28.12
CA SER A 391 14.78 19.67 26.79
C SER A 391 13.43 19.19 26.22
N LYS A 392 12.39 19.09 27.06
CA LYS A 392 11.01 18.83 26.64
C LYS A 392 10.31 20.10 26.12
N ASN A 393 10.84 21.28 26.39
CA ASN A 393 10.34 22.56 25.88
C ASN A 393 11.01 22.85 24.54
N PHE A 394 10.31 22.72 23.43
CA PHE A 394 10.87 23.04 22.13
C PHE A 394 9.83 23.48 21.10
N THR A 395 10.30 24.16 20.10
CA THR A 395 9.59 24.43 18.84
C THR A 395 10.33 23.80 17.68
N LEU A 396 9.59 23.27 16.71
CA LEU A 396 10.14 22.69 15.49
C LEU A 396 9.28 23.09 14.28
N ASP A 397 9.84 23.91 13.41
CA ASP A 397 9.28 24.18 12.09
C ASP A 397 9.97 23.25 11.07
N ASN A 398 9.31 22.18 10.65
CA ASN A 398 9.88 21.16 9.78
C ASN A 398 9.38 21.31 8.34
N LEU A 399 10.16 22.01 7.52
CA LEU A 399 9.85 22.22 6.10
C LEU A 399 10.57 21.20 5.22
N GLN A 400 9.80 20.47 4.44
CA GLN A 400 10.28 19.53 3.42
C GLN A 400 9.70 19.88 2.05
N THR A 401 10.54 19.87 1.01
CA THR A 401 10.11 20.00 -0.39
C THR A 401 10.75 18.91 -1.23
N LEU A 402 9.99 18.39 -2.19
CA LEU A 402 10.48 17.45 -3.21
C LEU A 402 9.99 17.92 -4.58
N THR A 403 10.90 18.04 -5.53
CA THR A 403 10.62 18.15 -6.96
C THR A 403 11.16 16.91 -7.64
N LEU A 404 10.34 16.25 -8.44
CA LEU A 404 10.68 15.00 -9.10
C LEU A 404 10.37 15.09 -10.59
N GLY A 405 11.28 14.60 -11.41
CA GLY A 405 11.07 14.32 -12.83
C GLY A 405 11.40 12.87 -13.15
N ARG A 406 10.59 12.23 -13.98
CA ARG A 406 10.74 10.83 -14.39
C ARG A 406 10.43 10.63 -15.85
N ALA A 407 11.21 9.79 -16.54
CA ALA A 407 10.95 9.35 -17.90
C ALA A 407 11.14 7.84 -18.02
N VAL A 408 10.18 7.15 -18.62
CA VAL A 408 10.22 5.71 -18.87
C VAL A 408 9.84 5.43 -20.32
N PHE A 409 10.66 4.67 -21.00
CA PHE A 409 10.40 4.18 -22.34
C PHE A 409 10.27 2.65 -22.31
N GLU A 410 9.22 2.16 -22.89
CA GLU A 410 8.94 0.74 -22.99
C GLU A 410 8.92 0.33 -24.47
N LYS A 411 9.68 -0.73 -24.80
CA LYS A 411 9.71 -1.33 -26.14
C LYS A 411 9.15 -2.73 -26.07
N ARG A 412 8.13 -3.01 -26.88
CA ARG A 412 7.65 -4.37 -27.10
C ARG A 412 8.66 -5.13 -27.96
N LEU A 413 9.08 -6.32 -27.50
CA LEU A 413 10.07 -7.16 -28.18
C LEU A 413 9.44 -8.28 -29.00
N GLY A 414 8.16 -8.59 -28.78
CA GLY A 414 7.39 -9.64 -29.41
C GLY A 414 6.59 -10.44 -28.37
N GLY A 415 5.44 -10.97 -28.76
CA GLY A 415 4.53 -11.62 -27.81
C GLY A 415 4.19 -10.71 -26.64
N LEU A 416 4.39 -11.21 -25.43
CA LEU A 416 4.22 -10.46 -24.18
C LEU A 416 5.54 -9.88 -23.63
N SER A 417 6.67 -10.09 -24.33
CA SER A 417 7.99 -9.63 -23.88
C SER A 417 8.17 -8.13 -24.11
N ALA A 418 8.79 -7.45 -23.15
CA ALA A 418 9.03 -6.01 -23.21
C ALA A 418 10.34 -5.64 -22.52
N LEU A 419 10.97 -4.56 -23.01
CA LEU A 419 12.10 -3.91 -22.39
C LEU A 419 11.66 -2.54 -21.91
N ARG A 420 11.97 -2.18 -20.66
CA ARG A 420 11.74 -0.88 -20.05
C ARG A 420 13.07 -0.26 -19.69
N VAL A 421 13.27 1.00 -20.06
CA VAL A 421 14.40 1.80 -19.66
C VAL A 421 13.90 3.14 -19.16
N GLY A 422 14.55 3.71 -18.16
CA GLY A 422 14.10 4.99 -17.65
C GLY A 422 15.09 5.64 -16.70
N SER A 423 14.77 6.87 -16.34
CA SER A 423 15.55 7.68 -15.41
C SER A 423 14.63 8.52 -14.53
N GLU A 424 15.17 8.90 -13.38
CA GLU A 424 14.54 9.76 -12.39
C GLU A 424 15.54 10.78 -11.86
N TYR A 425 15.04 11.97 -11.58
CA TYR A 425 15.76 13.03 -10.88
C TYR A 425 14.86 13.59 -9.77
N TRP A 426 15.40 13.67 -8.54
CA TRP A 426 14.72 14.24 -7.38
C TRP A 426 15.57 15.36 -6.81
N HIS A 427 14.97 16.52 -6.61
CA HIS A 427 15.54 17.62 -5.85
C HIS A 427 14.79 17.77 -4.54
N THR A 428 15.44 17.39 -3.44
CA THR A 428 14.86 17.42 -2.10
C THR A 428 15.51 18.51 -1.27
N LYS A 429 14.70 19.33 -0.60
CA LYS A 429 15.17 20.25 0.44
C LYS A 429 14.51 19.88 1.76
N TYR A 430 15.31 19.79 2.80
CA TYR A 430 14.86 19.56 4.16
C TYR A 430 15.43 20.66 5.04
N GLN A 431 14.56 21.47 5.65
CA GLN A 431 14.90 22.71 6.35
C GLN A 431 14.16 22.79 7.69
N PRO A 432 14.50 21.96 8.68
CA PRO A 432 13.93 22.10 10.02
C PRO A 432 14.56 23.27 10.74
N LYS A 433 13.75 24.05 11.43
CA LYS A 433 14.15 25.04 12.41
C LYS A 433 13.79 24.51 13.80
N PHE A 434 14.78 24.05 14.55
CA PHE A 434 14.62 23.57 15.93
C PHE A 434 14.95 24.71 16.88
N ASN A 435 13.98 25.17 17.66
CA ASN A 435 14.02 26.42 18.39
C ASN A 435 14.47 27.55 17.44
N ASP A 436 15.63 28.17 17.69
CA ASP A 436 16.15 29.23 16.82
C ASP A 436 17.19 28.74 15.80
N THR A 437 17.55 27.46 15.83
CA THR A 437 18.59 26.89 14.97
C THR A 437 17.98 26.34 13.67
N LEU A 438 18.37 26.90 12.53
CA LEU A 438 17.97 26.43 11.22
C LEU A 438 19.01 25.46 10.66
N PHE A 439 18.57 24.26 10.33
CA PHE A 439 19.34 23.27 9.58
C PHE A 439 18.88 23.26 8.11
N LYS A 440 19.79 22.94 7.21
CA LYS A 440 19.48 22.86 5.78
C LYS A 440 20.21 21.71 5.15
N GLN A 441 19.47 20.84 4.48
CA GLN A 441 19.98 19.74 3.66
C GLN A 441 19.36 19.82 2.27
N ILE A 442 20.19 19.64 1.25
CA ILE A 442 19.75 19.58 -0.14
C ILE A 442 20.33 18.28 -0.73
N ASP A 443 19.46 17.51 -1.39
CA ASP A 443 19.87 16.31 -2.09
C ASP A 443 19.38 16.34 -3.54
N ASN A 444 20.32 16.10 -4.45
CA ASN A 444 20.06 15.83 -5.86
C ASN A 444 20.24 14.33 -6.06
N TYR A 445 19.13 13.62 -6.01
CA TYR A 445 19.13 12.18 -6.22
C TYR A 445 18.83 11.88 -7.68
N THR A 446 19.66 11.01 -8.29
CA THR A 446 19.49 10.53 -9.65
C THR A 446 19.41 9.01 -9.68
N ALA A 447 18.57 8.50 -10.55
CA ALA A 447 18.50 7.07 -10.79
C ALA A 447 18.27 6.77 -12.27
N ALA A 448 18.85 5.67 -12.73
CA ALA A 448 18.61 5.08 -14.04
C ALA A 448 18.31 3.60 -13.88
N PHE A 449 17.43 3.06 -14.71
CA PHE A 449 17.07 1.65 -14.64
C PHE A 449 16.80 1.06 -16.01
N ALA A 450 17.05 -0.24 -16.12
CA ALA A 450 16.65 -1.06 -17.24
C ALA A 450 16.06 -2.37 -16.73
N GLU A 451 14.96 -2.82 -17.33
CA GLU A 451 14.28 -4.06 -16.95
C GLU A 451 13.65 -4.72 -18.16
N ALA A 452 13.95 -5.99 -18.38
CA ALA A 452 13.38 -6.82 -19.42
C ALA A 452 12.41 -7.84 -18.81
N SER A 453 11.18 -7.89 -19.30
CA SER A 453 10.22 -8.96 -19.05
C SER A 453 10.25 -9.88 -20.27
N ILE A 454 10.63 -11.15 -20.09
CA ILE A 454 10.88 -12.10 -21.18
C ILE A 454 10.01 -13.34 -20.97
N TYR A 455 9.15 -13.63 -21.92
CA TYR A 455 8.38 -14.88 -21.96
C TYR A 455 9.19 -15.92 -22.76
N ILE A 456 9.85 -16.81 -22.03
CA ILE A 456 10.75 -17.83 -22.59
C ILE A 456 9.93 -18.95 -23.25
N SER A 457 8.82 -19.31 -22.61
CA SER A 457 7.82 -20.24 -23.16
C SER A 457 6.41 -19.79 -22.75
N LYS A 458 5.38 -20.60 -23.05
CA LYS A 458 4.01 -20.37 -22.58
C LYS A 458 3.86 -20.56 -21.06
N GLU A 459 4.78 -21.31 -20.46
CA GLU A 459 4.78 -21.66 -19.05
C GLU A 459 5.85 -20.93 -18.23
N LEU A 460 6.91 -20.40 -18.88
CA LEU A 460 8.07 -19.81 -18.20
C LEU A 460 8.26 -18.36 -18.62
N ALA A 461 8.30 -17.48 -17.64
CA ALA A 461 8.64 -16.08 -17.83
C ALA A 461 9.73 -15.64 -16.85
N ALA A 462 10.57 -14.71 -17.29
CA ALA A 462 11.64 -14.10 -16.51
C ALA A 462 11.52 -12.58 -16.52
N GLN A 463 11.93 -11.95 -15.42
CA GLN A 463 12.13 -10.51 -15.34
C GLN A 463 13.54 -10.28 -14.83
N ILE A 464 14.32 -9.51 -15.56
CA ILE A 464 15.73 -9.23 -15.26
C ILE A 464 15.91 -7.71 -15.38
N GLY A 465 16.46 -7.10 -14.35
CA GLY A 465 16.68 -5.66 -14.36
C GLY A 465 17.77 -5.22 -13.42
N ALA A 466 18.18 -3.98 -13.57
CA ALA A 466 19.10 -3.30 -12.67
C ALA A 466 18.68 -1.84 -12.51
N ARG A 467 18.97 -1.28 -11.35
CA ARG A 467 18.77 0.13 -11.04
C ARG A 467 20.07 0.71 -10.49
N PHE A 468 20.55 1.79 -11.10
CA PHE A 468 21.60 2.65 -10.58
C PHE A 468 20.97 3.77 -9.77
N GLU A 469 21.56 4.11 -8.64
CA GLU A 469 21.12 5.18 -7.74
C GLU A 469 22.33 6.00 -7.28
N HIS A 470 22.17 7.33 -7.25
CA HIS A 470 23.17 8.27 -6.74
C HIS A 470 22.49 9.36 -5.91
N SER A 471 23.05 9.68 -4.76
CA SER A 471 22.64 10.82 -3.92
C SER A 471 23.80 11.79 -3.71
N SER A 472 23.59 13.05 -4.02
CA SER A 472 24.59 14.10 -3.84
C SER A 472 24.81 14.43 -2.35
N LEU A 473 23.82 14.24 -1.50
CA LEU A 473 23.89 14.55 -0.06
C LEU A 473 24.84 13.62 0.68
N ILE A 474 24.77 12.33 0.40
CA ILE A 474 25.67 11.32 1.00
C ILE A 474 26.88 11.00 0.10
N ASN A 475 26.90 11.54 -1.11
CA ASN A 475 27.96 11.35 -2.13
C ASN A 475 28.28 9.86 -2.37
N LYS A 476 27.24 9.03 -2.55
CA LYS A 476 27.33 7.59 -2.80
C LYS A 476 26.53 7.19 -4.01
N SER A 477 27.00 6.13 -4.66
CA SER A 477 26.34 5.49 -5.81
C SER A 477 26.30 3.99 -5.60
N ASP A 478 25.17 3.35 -6.00
CA ASP A 478 25.00 1.91 -5.90
C ASP A 478 24.22 1.35 -7.09
N ILE A 479 24.39 0.05 -7.34
CA ILE A 479 23.67 -0.70 -8.37
C ILE A 479 22.88 -1.82 -7.73
N ALA A 480 21.58 -1.88 -8.02
CA ALA A 480 20.60 -2.80 -7.47
C ALA A 480 20.11 -3.80 -8.53
N PRO A 481 20.75 -4.97 -8.73
CA PRO A 481 20.29 -6.01 -9.62
C PRO A 481 19.04 -6.69 -9.07
N ARG A 482 18.11 -7.10 -9.96
CA ARG A 482 16.86 -7.78 -9.63
C ARG A 482 16.54 -8.82 -10.68
N VAL A 483 16.18 -10.01 -10.24
CA VAL A 483 15.81 -11.13 -11.11
C VAL A 483 14.60 -11.84 -10.51
N SER A 484 13.64 -12.18 -11.34
CA SER A 484 12.56 -13.07 -10.94
C SER A 484 12.19 -14.03 -12.07
N LEU A 485 11.74 -15.22 -11.70
CA LEU A 485 11.26 -16.27 -12.59
C LEU A 485 9.88 -16.70 -12.13
N ALA A 486 8.96 -16.94 -13.05
CA ALA A 486 7.69 -17.58 -12.78
C ALA A 486 7.48 -18.75 -13.74
N TYR A 487 7.03 -19.86 -13.16
CA TYR A 487 6.70 -21.09 -13.87
C TYR A 487 5.25 -21.48 -13.60
N LYS A 488 4.49 -21.70 -14.66
CA LYS A 488 3.11 -22.16 -14.62
C LYS A 488 3.11 -23.65 -14.31
N THR A 489 2.72 -24.04 -13.09
CA THR A 489 2.73 -25.44 -12.63
C THR A 489 1.47 -26.22 -13.00
N GLY A 490 0.44 -25.53 -13.52
CA GLY A 490 -0.83 -26.11 -13.92
C GLY A 490 -1.75 -25.07 -14.53
N LYS A 491 -2.99 -25.45 -14.88
CA LYS A 491 -3.94 -24.55 -15.53
C LYS A 491 -4.20 -23.26 -14.73
N ASN A 492 -4.18 -23.36 -13.41
CA ASN A 492 -4.61 -22.29 -12.49
C ASN A 492 -3.58 -22.00 -11.40
N SER A 493 -2.34 -22.48 -11.54
CA SER A 493 -1.29 -22.34 -10.54
C SER A 493 0.06 -21.98 -11.14
N GLN A 494 0.83 -21.24 -10.36
CA GLN A 494 2.19 -20.86 -10.69
C GLN A 494 3.09 -20.89 -9.46
N VAL A 495 4.37 -21.12 -9.66
CA VAL A 495 5.45 -20.88 -8.70
C VAL A 495 6.29 -19.75 -9.23
N SER A 496 6.73 -18.86 -8.36
CA SER A 496 7.67 -17.81 -8.73
C SER A 496 8.75 -17.67 -7.67
N VAL A 497 9.95 -17.28 -8.13
CA VAL A 497 11.08 -16.96 -7.26
C VAL A 497 11.62 -15.58 -7.63
N ALA A 498 12.08 -14.82 -6.64
CA ALA A 498 12.71 -13.53 -6.88
C ALA A 498 13.93 -13.35 -5.99
N TYR A 499 14.94 -12.71 -6.58
CA TYR A 499 16.13 -12.20 -5.94
C TYR A 499 16.27 -10.72 -6.29
N GLY A 500 16.68 -9.89 -5.33
CA GLY A 500 16.98 -8.49 -5.61
C GLY A 500 17.71 -7.78 -4.49
N ILE A 501 18.50 -6.78 -4.86
CA ILE A 501 19.16 -5.85 -3.95
C ILE A 501 18.40 -4.53 -3.98
N PHE A 502 18.21 -3.93 -2.80
CA PHE A 502 17.45 -2.71 -2.60
C PHE A 502 18.23 -1.77 -1.68
N TYR A 503 18.27 -0.50 -2.06
CA TYR A 503 18.95 0.54 -1.30
C TYR A 503 17.96 1.62 -0.86
N GLN A 504 18.26 2.25 0.27
CA GLN A 504 17.53 3.40 0.80
C GLN A 504 18.49 4.37 1.46
N LYS A 505 18.31 5.66 1.24
CA LYS A 505 19.02 6.70 1.97
C LYS A 505 18.65 6.67 3.45
N PRO A 506 19.55 7.05 4.35
CA PRO A 506 19.19 7.35 5.73
C PRO A 506 18.10 8.43 5.81
N GLU A 507 17.32 8.41 6.87
CA GLU A 507 16.34 9.48 7.13
C GLU A 507 17.07 10.81 7.40
N SER A 508 16.50 11.92 6.95
CA SER A 508 17.16 13.24 6.97
C SER A 508 17.67 13.64 8.36
N GLN A 509 16.94 13.28 9.42
CA GLN A 509 17.36 13.57 10.80
C GLN A 509 18.67 12.85 11.22
N GLN A 510 19.02 11.70 10.60
CA GLN A 510 20.22 10.93 10.88
C GLN A 510 21.46 11.55 10.20
N LEU A 511 21.24 12.45 9.25
CA LEU A 511 22.29 13.10 8.47
C LEU A 511 22.77 14.45 9.05
N TYR A 512 22.17 14.93 10.17
CA TYR A 512 22.59 16.20 10.79
C TYR A 512 23.92 16.11 11.53
N SER A 513 24.13 15.00 12.22
CA SER A 513 25.29 14.81 13.08
C SER A 513 26.35 13.86 12.49
N SER A 514 26.15 13.38 11.26
CA SER A 514 27.05 12.40 10.65
C SER A 514 27.09 12.56 9.14
N THR A 515 28.23 12.95 8.61
CA THR A 515 28.46 13.13 7.17
C THR A 515 28.98 11.86 6.48
N ASN A 516 29.31 10.80 7.24
CA ASN A 516 29.95 9.59 6.71
C ASN A 516 29.04 8.36 6.79
N VAL A 517 27.76 8.55 6.48
CA VAL A 517 26.79 7.47 6.33
C VAL A 517 26.44 7.26 4.85
N GLY A 518 26.24 6.01 4.44
CA GLY A 518 25.89 5.62 3.09
C GLY A 518 24.44 5.14 2.98
N PHE A 519 24.13 4.53 1.83
CA PHE A 519 22.85 3.82 1.68
C PHE A 519 22.77 2.65 2.65
N THR A 520 21.57 2.40 3.16
CA THR A 520 21.22 1.13 3.80
C THR A 520 20.81 0.12 2.73
N LYS A 521 21.08 -1.16 2.96
CA LYS A 521 20.91 -2.23 1.98
C LYS A 521 20.03 -3.36 2.48
N SER A 522 19.17 -3.88 1.61
CA SER A 522 18.42 -5.11 1.84
C SER A 522 18.53 -6.05 0.64
N THR A 523 18.83 -7.32 0.88
CA THR A 523 18.83 -8.37 -0.16
C THR A 523 17.64 -9.29 0.09
N HIS A 524 16.79 -9.44 -0.91
CA HIS A 524 15.56 -10.25 -0.83
C HIS A 524 15.71 -11.57 -1.59
N TYR A 525 15.23 -12.65 -0.96
CA TYR A 525 15.02 -13.97 -1.55
C TYR A 525 13.58 -14.36 -1.25
N ILE A 526 12.77 -14.56 -2.29
CA ILE A 526 11.33 -14.78 -2.14
C ILE A 526 10.94 -15.96 -3.02
N MET A 527 10.11 -16.85 -2.49
CA MET A 527 9.46 -17.93 -3.23
C MET A 527 7.97 -17.86 -2.98
N ASN A 528 7.18 -17.91 -4.05
CA ASN A 528 5.73 -17.79 -4.00
C ASN A 528 5.07 -18.93 -4.78
N TYR A 529 4.04 -19.52 -4.20
CA TYR A 529 3.06 -20.35 -4.87
C TYR A 529 1.72 -19.65 -4.88
N GLN A 530 1.08 -19.54 -6.05
CA GLN A 530 -0.25 -18.95 -6.20
C GLN A 530 -1.13 -19.87 -7.03
N LYS A 531 -2.39 -20.02 -6.57
CA LYS A 531 -3.45 -20.70 -7.29
C LYS A 531 -4.68 -19.81 -7.34
N VAL A 532 -5.17 -19.51 -8.55
CA VAL A 532 -6.40 -18.73 -8.77
C VAL A 532 -7.36 -19.58 -9.57
N TYR A 533 -8.50 -19.90 -8.99
CA TYR A 533 -9.49 -20.78 -9.64
C TYR A 533 -10.89 -20.41 -9.17
N ASN A 534 -11.80 -20.17 -10.11
CA ASN A 534 -13.24 -19.97 -9.86
C ASN A 534 -13.49 -18.99 -8.69
N GLN A 535 -12.97 -17.75 -8.81
CA GLN A 535 -13.07 -16.67 -7.81
C GLN A 535 -12.47 -17.01 -6.42
N ARG A 536 -11.59 -18.00 -6.37
CA ARG A 536 -10.79 -18.33 -5.19
C ARG A 536 -9.32 -18.06 -5.45
N THR A 537 -8.64 -17.54 -4.46
CA THR A 537 -7.19 -17.29 -4.52
C THR A 537 -6.53 -17.91 -3.30
N LEU A 538 -5.58 -18.80 -3.53
CA LEU A 538 -4.64 -19.27 -2.51
C LEU A 538 -3.25 -18.76 -2.87
N ARG A 539 -2.56 -18.19 -1.90
CA ARG A 539 -1.17 -17.77 -2.03
C ARG A 539 -0.40 -18.17 -0.79
N ILE A 540 0.77 -18.75 -1.01
CA ILE A 540 1.74 -19.11 0.05
C ILE A 540 3.08 -18.53 -0.39
N GLU A 541 3.71 -17.77 0.48
CA GLU A 541 4.97 -17.12 0.18
C GLU A 541 5.96 -17.30 1.32
N GLY A 542 7.15 -17.85 1.00
CA GLY A 542 8.30 -17.89 1.88
C GLY A 542 9.30 -16.82 1.49
N TYR A 543 9.91 -16.17 2.47
CA TYR A 543 10.88 -15.11 2.21
C TYR A 543 12.03 -15.12 3.21
N TYR A 544 13.20 -14.63 2.72
CA TYR A 544 14.35 -14.25 3.51
C TYR A 544 14.86 -12.89 3.05
N LYS A 545 14.98 -11.94 3.96
CA LYS A 545 15.57 -10.63 3.75
C LYS A 545 16.82 -10.51 4.61
N LYS A 546 17.96 -10.20 3.99
CA LYS A 546 19.19 -9.84 4.69
C LYS A 546 19.32 -8.32 4.69
N TYR A 547 19.62 -7.73 5.82
CA TYR A 547 19.89 -6.31 5.97
C TYR A 547 21.38 -6.11 6.25
N ASP A 548 22.00 -5.24 5.48
CA ASP A 548 23.39 -4.83 5.64
C ASP A 548 23.44 -3.29 5.71
N GLU A 549 24.50 -2.75 6.28
CA GLU A 549 24.75 -1.31 6.33
C GLU A 549 23.59 -0.51 6.96
N LEU A 550 22.89 -1.10 7.94
CA LEU A 550 21.86 -0.40 8.67
C LEU A 550 22.49 0.70 9.54
N ILE A 551 21.73 1.78 9.73
CA ILE A 551 22.16 2.90 10.56
C ILE A 551 22.21 2.49 12.03
N LYS A 552 23.39 2.64 12.63
CA LYS A 552 23.63 2.54 14.08
C LYS A 552 23.75 3.93 14.67
N GLN A 553 23.16 4.12 15.83
CA GLN A 553 23.26 5.28 16.66
C GLN A 553 24.31 5.02 17.76
N VAL A 554 25.20 5.97 17.98
CA VAL A 554 26.22 5.90 19.01
C VAL A 554 26.07 7.13 19.92
N PRO A 555 25.85 6.96 21.22
CA PRO A 555 25.73 8.09 22.13
C PRO A 555 27.10 8.75 22.30
N ILE A 556 27.18 10.07 22.13
CA ILE A 556 28.37 10.88 22.31
C ILE A 556 28.22 11.93 23.41
N GLY A 557 27.04 12.01 24.00
CA GLY A 557 26.65 12.91 25.08
C GLY A 557 25.19 12.73 25.44
N TYR A 558 24.68 13.54 26.34
CA TYR A 558 23.28 13.54 26.68
C TYR A 558 22.45 14.05 25.48
N ASN A 559 21.56 13.18 24.96
CA ASN A 559 20.75 13.45 23.76
C ASN A 559 21.52 13.79 22.47
N TYR A 560 22.86 13.62 22.47
CA TYR A 560 23.71 13.78 21.28
C TYR A 560 24.19 12.44 20.76
N TYR A 561 24.03 12.25 19.48
CA TYR A 561 24.32 10.97 18.82
C TYR A 561 25.09 11.17 17.52
N SER A 562 26.04 10.29 17.27
CA SER A 562 26.61 10.09 15.95
C SER A 562 25.98 8.86 15.28
N TYR A 563 26.11 8.77 13.95
CA TYR A 563 25.55 7.67 13.18
C TYR A 563 26.60 7.03 12.27
N ASN A 564 26.50 5.73 12.05
CA ASN A 564 27.31 4.98 11.11
C ASN A 564 26.49 3.85 10.46
N ASN A 565 27.06 3.16 9.46
CA ASN A 565 26.41 2.07 8.72
C ASN A 565 26.87 0.67 9.17
N THR A 566 27.24 0.45 10.43
CA THR A 566 27.73 -0.85 10.89
C THR A 566 26.62 -1.84 11.25
N GLY A 567 25.36 -1.40 11.19
CA GLY A 567 24.22 -2.21 11.54
C GLY A 567 23.90 -3.29 10.51
N ASN A 568 23.26 -4.36 10.97
CA ASN A 568 22.87 -5.49 10.14
C ASN A 568 21.62 -6.19 10.71
N GLY A 569 21.09 -7.16 9.97
CA GLY A 569 19.94 -7.90 10.45
C GLY A 569 19.37 -8.87 9.43
N TYR A 570 18.27 -9.48 9.81
CA TYR A 570 17.50 -10.34 8.90
C TYR A 570 16.00 -10.31 9.22
N ALA A 571 15.20 -10.71 8.22
CA ALA A 571 13.80 -11.06 8.40
C ALA A 571 13.47 -12.27 7.51
N LYS A 572 12.90 -13.31 8.09
CA LYS A 572 12.44 -14.51 7.37
C LYS A 572 11.08 -14.94 7.86
N GLY A 573 10.27 -15.52 6.99
CA GLY A 573 8.93 -15.90 7.35
C GLY A 573 8.15 -16.58 6.27
N ILE A 574 6.88 -16.86 6.60
CA ILE A 574 5.91 -17.47 5.71
C ILE A 574 4.61 -16.67 5.82
N ASP A 575 4.06 -16.32 4.67
CA ASP A 575 2.78 -15.64 4.52
C ASP A 575 1.80 -16.58 3.82
N VAL A 576 0.56 -16.65 4.32
CA VAL A 576 -0.54 -17.41 3.74
C VAL A 576 -1.73 -16.49 3.53
N PHE A 577 -2.29 -16.51 2.33
CA PHE A 577 -3.49 -15.77 1.96
C PHE A 577 -4.47 -16.68 1.24
N PHE A 578 -5.71 -16.67 1.71
CA PHE A 578 -6.81 -17.37 1.05
C PHE A 578 -8.01 -16.43 0.94
N ARG A 579 -8.58 -16.26 -0.26
CA ARG A 579 -9.83 -15.52 -0.51
C ARG A 579 -10.79 -16.40 -1.29
N ASP A 580 -12.06 -16.40 -0.90
CA ASP A 580 -13.12 -17.15 -1.56
C ASP A 580 -14.37 -16.27 -1.70
N LYS A 581 -14.82 -16.13 -2.95
CA LYS A 581 -16.06 -15.41 -3.32
C LYS A 581 -17.12 -16.34 -3.90
N LYS A 582 -16.90 -17.67 -3.86
CA LYS A 582 -17.71 -18.64 -4.61
C LYS A 582 -18.41 -19.68 -3.74
N THR A 583 -17.75 -20.17 -2.68
CA THR A 583 -18.26 -21.30 -1.90
C THR A 583 -19.59 -20.98 -1.23
N ILE A 584 -19.72 -19.79 -0.71
CA ILE A 584 -20.97 -19.31 -0.08
C ILE A 584 -21.54 -18.20 -0.98
N LYS A 585 -22.80 -18.33 -1.40
CA LYS A 585 -23.45 -17.35 -2.27
C LYS A 585 -23.45 -15.96 -1.62
N ASP A 586 -23.08 -14.94 -2.40
CA ASP A 586 -23.03 -13.52 -2.01
C ASP A 586 -22.19 -13.27 -0.74
N PHE A 587 -21.12 -14.08 -0.55
CA PHE A 587 -20.23 -13.99 0.60
C PHE A 587 -18.78 -13.94 0.13
N ASP A 588 -18.09 -12.85 0.43
CA ASP A 588 -16.67 -12.66 0.15
C ASP A 588 -15.90 -12.71 1.47
N TYR A 589 -14.96 -13.62 1.57
CA TYR A 589 -14.11 -13.66 2.74
C TYR A 589 -12.65 -13.94 2.38
N TRP A 590 -11.76 -13.42 3.24
CA TRP A 590 -10.36 -13.79 3.16
C TRP A 590 -9.75 -14.03 4.53
N ILE A 591 -8.78 -14.88 4.53
CA ILE A 591 -7.97 -15.25 5.70
C ILE A 591 -6.52 -14.95 5.34
N SER A 592 -5.83 -14.23 6.19
CA SER A 592 -4.40 -14.01 6.11
C SER A 592 -3.72 -14.47 7.38
N TYR A 593 -2.56 -15.08 7.22
CA TYR A 593 -1.69 -15.46 8.33
C TYR A 593 -0.25 -15.19 7.95
N SER A 594 0.53 -14.68 8.90
CA SER A 594 1.97 -14.45 8.74
C SER A 594 2.73 -14.91 9.96
N PHE A 595 3.81 -15.63 9.71
CA PHE A 595 4.86 -15.91 10.67
C PHE A 595 6.12 -15.19 10.26
N ILE A 596 6.78 -14.51 11.21
CA ILE A 596 8.05 -13.83 10.99
C ILE A 596 9.03 -14.07 12.14
N ASP A 597 10.27 -14.39 11.78
CA ASP A 597 11.45 -14.32 12.65
C ASP A 597 12.39 -13.23 12.11
N THR A 598 12.67 -12.22 12.91
CA THR A 598 13.50 -11.07 12.51
C THR A 598 14.30 -10.55 13.69
N LYS A 599 15.54 -10.19 13.43
CA LYS A 599 16.41 -9.46 14.35
C LYS A 599 17.18 -8.40 13.59
N ARG A 600 17.45 -7.28 14.26
CA ARG A 600 18.27 -6.20 13.74
C ARG A 600 19.19 -5.67 14.82
N ASP A 601 20.39 -5.36 14.42
CA ASP A 601 21.32 -4.50 15.16
C ASP A 601 21.33 -3.16 14.43
N TYR A 602 20.55 -2.19 14.90
CA TYR A 602 20.36 -0.90 14.24
C TYR A 602 19.90 0.16 15.22
N LEU A 603 19.97 1.41 14.85
CA LEU A 603 19.67 2.55 15.71
C LEU A 603 20.34 2.38 17.08
N ASN A 604 19.62 2.58 18.17
CA ASN A 604 20.10 2.46 19.54
C ASN A 604 20.13 1.02 20.09
N TYR A 605 19.86 -0.01 19.28
CA TYR A 605 19.88 -1.39 19.78
C TYR A 605 21.30 -1.80 20.19
N PRO A 606 21.50 -2.35 21.39
CA PRO A 606 22.83 -2.77 21.84
C PRO A 606 23.33 -4.07 21.18
N GLY A 607 22.55 -4.66 20.29
CA GLY A 607 22.85 -5.87 19.53
C GLY A 607 21.66 -6.35 18.73
N GLN A 608 21.66 -7.61 18.32
CA GLN A 608 20.62 -8.24 17.50
C GLN A 608 19.31 -8.44 18.31
N LEU A 609 18.35 -7.52 18.16
CA LEU A 609 17.03 -7.58 18.81
C LEU A 609 15.90 -7.69 17.79
N GLN A 610 14.77 -8.27 18.20
CA GLN A 610 13.54 -8.20 17.42
C GLN A 610 13.02 -6.76 17.47
N PRO A 611 12.71 -6.11 16.33
CA PRO A 611 12.14 -4.75 16.36
C PRO A 611 10.84 -4.69 17.17
N ASN A 612 10.69 -3.65 17.97
CA ASN A 612 9.56 -3.46 18.89
C ASN A 612 8.19 -3.33 18.20
N PHE A 613 8.17 -3.02 16.92
CA PHE A 613 6.96 -2.96 16.10
C PHE A 613 6.57 -4.31 15.47
N VAL A 614 7.34 -5.39 15.67
CA VAL A 614 7.10 -6.69 15.03
C VAL A 614 6.47 -7.68 16.01
N ALA A 615 5.27 -8.17 15.67
CA ALA A 615 4.68 -9.37 16.23
C ALA A 615 5.12 -10.60 15.42
N ARG A 616 5.49 -11.70 16.07
CA ARG A 616 5.92 -12.93 15.37
C ARG A 616 4.83 -13.59 14.57
N HIS A 617 3.61 -13.53 15.06
CA HIS A 617 2.44 -14.11 14.42
C HIS A 617 1.38 -13.03 14.24
N THR A 618 0.82 -12.94 13.05
CA THR A 618 -0.35 -12.09 12.76
C THR A 618 -1.38 -12.89 11.98
N ALA A 619 -2.64 -12.67 12.26
CA ALA A 619 -3.74 -13.26 11.53
C ALA A 619 -4.88 -12.24 11.35
N SER A 620 -5.54 -12.28 10.21
CA SER A 620 -6.75 -11.51 9.97
C SER A 620 -7.77 -12.36 9.23
N VAL A 621 -9.04 -12.20 9.62
CA VAL A 621 -10.19 -12.78 8.94
C VAL A 621 -11.13 -11.65 8.60
N VAL A 622 -11.41 -11.48 7.32
CA VAL A 622 -12.36 -10.47 6.83
C VAL A 622 -13.52 -11.20 6.16
N THR A 623 -14.73 -10.82 6.51
CA THR A 623 -15.95 -11.37 5.91
C THR A 623 -16.87 -10.23 5.48
N LYS A 624 -17.49 -10.40 4.32
CA LYS A 624 -18.42 -9.43 3.73
C LYS A 624 -19.63 -10.18 3.20
N LYS A 625 -20.83 -9.73 3.54
CA LYS A 625 -22.09 -10.27 3.05
C LYS A 625 -23.02 -9.14 2.68
N PHE A 626 -23.49 -9.15 1.44
CA PHE A 626 -24.53 -8.23 0.99
C PHE A 626 -25.85 -8.97 0.82
N PHE A 627 -26.93 -8.41 1.38
CA PHE A 627 -28.28 -8.95 1.28
C PHE A 627 -29.09 -8.04 0.36
N MET A 628 -29.38 -8.52 -0.84
CA MET A 628 -30.11 -7.77 -1.88
C MET A 628 -31.54 -7.40 -1.45
N ASP A 629 -32.22 -8.28 -0.71
CA ASP A 629 -33.62 -8.09 -0.28
C ASP A 629 -33.78 -6.87 0.63
N ILE A 630 -32.84 -6.69 1.56
CA ILE A 630 -32.79 -5.55 2.49
C ILE A 630 -31.83 -4.45 2.03
N LYS A 631 -31.17 -4.62 0.87
CA LYS A 631 -30.21 -3.67 0.28
C LYS A 631 -29.09 -3.28 1.24
N SER A 632 -28.64 -4.20 2.06
CA SER A 632 -27.67 -3.96 3.13
C SER A 632 -26.50 -4.92 3.08
N GLY A 633 -25.30 -4.39 3.29
CA GLY A 633 -24.09 -5.15 3.50
C GLY A 633 -23.68 -5.15 4.97
N PHE A 634 -23.06 -6.25 5.39
CA PHE A 634 -22.50 -6.43 6.72
C PHE A 634 -21.09 -6.98 6.61
N ASN A 635 -20.15 -6.32 7.27
CA ASN A 635 -18.75 -6.67 7.19
C ASN A 635 -18.18 -6.85 8.60
N LEU A 636 -17.34 -7.89 8.75
CA LEU A 636 -16.61 -8.16 9.98
C LEU A 636 -15.13 -8.31 9.65
N THR A 637 -14.29 -7.76 10.50
CA THR A 637 -12.84 -7.95 10.43
C THR A 637 -12.32 -8.30 11.82
N TYR A 638 -11.80 -9.51 11.96
CA TYR A 638 -11.05 -9.91 13.14
C TYR A 638 -9.57 -9.86 12.84
N SER A 639 -8.79 -9.19 13.68
CA SER A 639 -7.34 -9.10 13.59
C SER A 639 -6.72 -9.51 14.91
N TRP A 640 -5.72 -10.39 14.83
CA TRP A 640 -4.93 -10.87 15.95
C TRP A 640 -3.44 -10.71 15.65
N ALA A 641 -2.66 -10.35 16.66
CA ALA A 641 -1.21 -10.36 16.59
C ALA A 641 -0.64 -10.79 17.96
N SER A 642 0.39 -11.64 17.95
CA SER A 642 1.11 -12.00 19.18
C SER A 642 1.77 -10.79 19.82
N GLY A 643 1.98 -10.82 21.13
CA GLY A 643 2.65 -9.75 21.86
C GLY A 643 3.99 -9.35 21.25
N ARG A 644 4.21 -8.05 21.11
CA ARG A 644 5.44 -7.45 20.58
C ARG A 644 6.46 -7.26 21.69
N PRO A 645 7.77 -7.33 21.42
CA PRO A 645 8.76 -6.94 22.40
C PRO A 645 8.70 -5.43 22.68
N TYR A 646 9.05 -5.06 23.90
CA TYR A 646 9.35 -3.68 24.27
C TYR A 646 10.68 -3.64 25.00
N TYR A 647 11.38 -2.50 24.88
CA TYR A 647 12.69 -2.28 25.45
C TYR A 647 12.79 -0.86 26.01
N ASN A 648 13.35 -0.74 27.21
CA ASN A 648 13.92 0.52 27.67
C ASN A 648 15.42 0.48 27.40
N ILE A 649 15.86 1.20 26.38
CA ILE A 649 17.26 1.24 25.95
C ILE A 649 17.84 2.58 26.37
N MET A 650 18.86 2.54 27.23
CA MET A 650 19.49 3.72 27.81
C MET A 650 20.96 3.82 27.39
N PRO A 651 21.49 5.05 27.26
CA PRO A 651 22.93 5.24 27.08
C PRO A 651 23.68 4.81 28.36
N GLY A 652 24.81 4.14 28.17
CA GLY A 652 25.66 3.67 29.25
C GLY A 652 27.13 4.08 29.08
N ALA A 653 27.99 3.54 29.90
CA ALA A 653 29.42 3.82 29.84
C ALA A 653 30.04 3.37 28.51
N GLY A 654 31.10 4.07 28.06
CA GLY A 654 31.86 3.72 26.87
C GLY A 654 31.09 3.93 25.55
N ASN A 655 30.21 4.91 25.49
CA ASN A 655 29.42 5.26 24.29
C ASN A 655 28.57 4.08 23.75
N LYS A 656 28.04 3.26 24.65
CA LYS A 656 27.23 2.10 24.32
C LYS A 656 25.85 2.22 24.92
N PHE A 657 24.88 1.62 24.27
CA PHE A 657 23.52 1.43 24.81
C PHE A 657 23.43 0.12 25.60
N TYR A 658 22.52 0.08 26.56
CA TYR A 658 22.15 -1.14 27.29
C TYR A 658 20.63 -1.20 27.49
N ILE A 659 20.11 -2.40 27.74
CA ILE A 659 18.69 -2.63 28.00
C ILE A 659 18.45 -2.51 29.51
N ALA A 660 17.73 -1.47 29.95
CA ALA A 660 17.36 -1.25 31.34
C ALA A 660 16.09 -2.04 31.72
N ASP A 661 15.13 -2.17 30.80
CA ASP A 661 13.92 -3.00 30.96
C ASP A 661 13.52 -3.61 29.62
N GLN A 662 12.92 -4.80 29.64
CA GLN A 662 12.38 -5.47 28.46
C GLN A 662 11.25 -6.42 28.80
N GLY A 663 10.41 -6.70 27.81
CA GLY A 663 9.36 -7.68 27.95
C GLY A 663 8.53 -7.81 26.68
N LYS A 664 7.31 -8.31 26.82
CA LYS A 664 6.34 -8.41 25.72
C LYS A 664 5.03 -7.75 26.12
N THR A 665 4.42 -7.08 25.16
CA THR A 665 3.05 -6.56 25.30
C THR A 665 2.05 -7.73 25.33
N LYS A 666 0.82 -7.45 25.73
CA LYS A 666 -0.30 -8.38 25.52
C LYS A 666 -0.54 -8.59 24.04
N ASP A 667 -1.15 -9.74 23.70
CA ASP A 667 -1.60 -9.99 22.33
C ASP A 667 -2.62 -8.92 21.90
N TYR A 668 -2.47 -8.48 20.67
CA TYR A 668 -3.43 -7.59 20.03
C TYR A 668 -4.64 -8.40 19.55
N ASN A 669 -5.84 -7.96 19.90
CA ASN A 669 -7.10 -8.54 19.46
C ASN A 669 -8.08 -7.43 19.12
N SER A 670 -8.60 -7.42 17.90
CA SER A 670 -9.60 -6.45 17.48
C SER A 670 -10.67 -7.10 16.61
N LEU A 671 -11.93 -6.95 17.00
CA LEU A 671 -13.08 -7.28 16.16
C LEU A 671 -13.75 -5.98 15.74
N ASN A 672 -13.83 -5.73 14.43
CA ASN A 672 -14.45 -4.56 13.84
C ASN A 672 -15.68 -4.98 13.06
N PHE A 673 -16.70 -4.13 13.06
CA PHE A 673 -17.94 -4.32 12.34
C PHE A 673 -18.26 -3.08 11.52
N SER A 674 -18.80 -3.28 10.31
CA SER A 674 -19.47 -2.20 9.58
C SER A 674 -20.72 -2.72 8.89
N ALA A 675 -21.65 -1.83 8.68
CA ALA A 675 -22.87 -2.06 7.92
C ALA A 675 -23.12 -0.89 6.97
N GLU A 676 -23.54 -1.21 5.76
CA GLU A 676 -24.00 -0.23 4.78
C GLU A 676 -25.42 -0.56 4.32
N TRP A 677 -26.22 0.49 4.11
CA TRP A 677 -27.53 0.41 3.49
C TRP A 677 -27.55 1.24 2.21
N VAL A 678 -27.92 0.61 1.10
CA VAL A 678 -27.85 1.19 -0.25
C VAL A 678 -29.27 1.19 -0.86
N PRO A 679 -30.17 2.10 -0.46
CA PRO A 679 -31.58 2.10 -0.86
C PRO A 679 -31.82 2.26 -2.37
N SER A 680 -30.84 2.79 -3.09
CA SER A 680 -30.90 2.98 -4.55
C SER A 680 -30.54 1.75 -5.37
N ILE A 681 -29.94 0.72 -4.76
CA ILE A 681 -29.51 -0.49 -5.49
C ILE A 681 -30.72 -1.23 -6.09
N GLY A 682 -30.61 -1.67 -7.35
CA GLY A 682 -31.67 -2.34 -8.08
C GLY A 682 -32.82 -1.44 -8.56
N LYS A 683 -32.74 -0.11 -8.40
CA LYS A 683 -33.70 0.83 -9.00
C LYS A 683 -33.23 1.22 -10.40
N GLU A 684 -33.96 0.84 -11.43
CA GLU A 684 -33.71 1.33 -12.77
C GLU A 684 -33.79 2.86 -12.83
N LYS A 685 -32.80 3.50 -13.48
CA LYS A 685 -32.70 4.97 -13.65
C LYS A 685 -32.63 5.76 -12.33
N ALA A 686 -32.02 5.21 -11.29
CA ALA A 686 -31.78 5.98 -10.07
C ALA A 686 -30.95 7.25 -10.39
N LYS A 687 -31.48 8.42 -10.02
CA LYS A 687 -30.80 9.73 -10.23
C LYS A 687 -29.70 9.97 -9.20
N SER A 688 -29.69 9.22 -8.12
CA SER A 688 -28.72 9.31 -7.04
C SER A 688 -28.40 7.93 -6.48
N PHE A 689 -27.14 7.75 -6.12
CA PHE A 689 -26.63 6.60 -5.39
C PHE A 689 -26.39 7.02 -3.95
N ILE A 690 -27.09 6.42 -3.00
CA ILE A 690 -27.05 6.77 -1.57
C ILE A 690 -26.49 5.59 -0.80
N VAL A 691 -25.55 5.84 0.08
CA VAL A 691 -24.99 4.86 1.03
C VAL A 691 -25.11 5.43 2.43
N LEU A 692 -25.86 4.78 3.29
CA LEU A 692 -25.79 5.01 4.73
C LEU A 692 -24.84 3.97 5.32
N PHE A 693 -23.85 4.44 6.07
CA PHE A 693 -22.76 3.62 6.60
C PHE A 693 -22.66 3.79 8.11
N ALA A 694 -22.48 2.68 8.81
CA ALA A 694 -22.19 2.67 10.24
C ALA A 694 -21.05 1.69 10.53
N SER A 695 -20.16 2.03 11.46
CA SER A 695 -19.11 1.11 11.89
C SER A 695 -18.74 1.25 13.36
N VAL A 696 -18.26 0.16 13.91
CA VAL A 696 -17.71 0.09 15.28
C VAL A 696 -16.39 -0.64 15.22
N ASN A 697 -15.31 0.03 15.61
CA ASN A 697 -13.99 -0.59 15.73
C ASN A 697 -13.81 -1.11 17.16
N ASN A 698 -13.15 -2.26 17.30
CA ASN A 698 -12.89 -2.94 18.57
C ASN A 698 -14.16 -3.17 19.40
N ILE A 699 -15.16 -3.86 18.82
CA ILE A 699 -16.45 -4.17 19.49
C ILE A 699 -16.22 -4.86 20.83
N LEU A 700 -15.22 -5.76 20.90
CA LEU A 700 -14.90 -6.50 22.12
C LEU A 700 -14.40 -5.58 23.25
N GLY A 701 -14.00 -4.34 22.93
CA GLY A 701 -13.49 -3.39 23.91
C GLY A 701 -12.20 -3.87 24.60
N THR A 702 -11.39 -4.67 23.89
CA THR A 702 -10.11 -5.16 24.41
C THR A 702 -9.17 -4.01 24.70
N ASN A 703 -8.46 -4.05 25.82
CA ASN A 703 -7.42 -3.09 26.16
C ASN A 703 -6.17 -3.41 25.33
N GLN A 704 -5.92 -2.60 24.32
CA GLN A 704 -4.75 -2.74 23.46
C GLN A 704 -3.58 -1.97 24.05
N VAL A 705 -2.41 -2.61 24.13
CA VAL A 705 -1.15 -2.01 24.56
C VAL A 705 -0.14 -2.18 23.43
N TYR A 706 0.29 -1.06 22.86
CA TYR A 706 1.20 -1.07 21.71
C TYR A 706 2.67 -1.08 22.13
N GLY A 707 3.01 -0.53 23.28
CA GLY A 707 4.34 -0.42 23.83
C GLY A 707 4.30 0.26 25.19
N TYR A 708 5.44 0.78 25.62
CA TYR A 708 5.57 1.53 26.88
C TYR A 708 6.47 2.74 26.67
N ASN A 709 6.07 3.87 27.21
CA ASN A 709 6.91 5.05 27.43
C ASN A 709 7.55 4.99 28.81
N TYR A 710 8.78 5.48 28.93
CA TYR A 710 9.55 5.44 30.18
C TYR A 710 9.88 6.83 30.65
N SER A 711 9.94 7.00 31.97
CA SER A 711 10.52 8.18 32.60
C SER A 711 12.01 8.31 32.26
N TYR A 712 12.55 9.51 32.39
CA TYR A 712 13.94 9.83 32.09
C TYR A 712 14.96 8.88 32.74
N ASN A 713 14.71 8.51 33.99
CA ASN A 713 15.57 7.59 34.77
C ASN A 713 15.15 6.12 34.65
N GLY A 714 14.11 5.82 33.88
CA GLY A 714 13.58 4.45 33.70
C GLY A 714 12.79 3.90 34.89
N ALA A 715 12.53 4.72 35.94
CA ALA A 715 11.86 4.26 37.16
C ALA A 715 10.36 4.01 36.96
N PHE A 716 9.72 4.74 36.06
CA PHE A 716 8.30 4.62 35.74
C PHE A 716 8.11 4.25 34.27
N LYS A 717 7.02 3.50 33.99
CA LYS A 717 6.59 3.21 32.64
C LYS A 717 5.08 3.28 32.49
N ASN A 718 4.63 3.92 31.41
CA ASN A 718 3.23 4.05 31.05
C ASN A 718 2.92 3.29 29.77
N PRO A 719 1.80 2.55 29.70
CA PRO A 719 1.42 1.84 28.47
C PRO A 719 0.97 2.83 27.38
N VAL A 720 1.43 2.62 26.18
CA VAL A 720 0.93 3.30 24.97
C VAL A 720 -0.35 2.60 24.54
N THR A 721 -1.47 3.29 24.63
CA THR A 721 -2.82 2.77 24.34
C THR A 721 -3.55 3.64 23.31
N PRO A 722 -4.59 3.13 22.64
CA PRO A 722 -5.47 3.97 21.83
C PRO A 722 -6.11 5.09 22.66
N THR A 723 -6.44 6.21 22.03
CA THR A 723 -7.12 7.36 22.66
C THR A 723 -8.51 7.02 23.19
N ALA A 724 -9.16 6.03 22.59
CA ALA A 724 -10.40 5.44 23.07
C ALA A 724 -10.43 3.93 22.76
N LYS A 725 -11.10 3.15 23.62
CA LYS A 725 -11.21 1.69 23.45
C LYS A 725 -12.01 1.31 22.19
N ARG A 726 -13.00 2.12 21.83
CA ARG A 726 -13.87 1.90 20.66
C ARG A 726 -13.96 3.18 19.85
N PHE A 727 -14.05 3.00 18.54
CA PHE A 727 -14.35 4.10 17.64
C PHE A 727 -15.67 3.79 16.92
N TYR A 728 -16.61 4.75 16.95
CA TYR A 728 -17.90 4.67 16.31
C TYR A 728 -17.95 5.64 15.14
N PHE A 729 -18.48 5.22 14.02
CA PHE A 729 -18.65 6.09 12.87
C PHE A 729 -20.04 5.85 12.26
N VAL A 730 -20.73 6.93 11.92
CA VAL A 730 -21.94 6.92 11.10
C VAL A 730 -21.78 7.98 10.02
N GLY A 731 -22.28 7.70 8.81
CA GLY A 731 -22.17 8.65 7.69
C GLY A 731 -23.17 8.36 6.60
N CYS A 732 -23.42 9.38 5.80
CA CYS A 732 -24.23 9.34 4.59
C CYS A 732 -23.37 9.82 3.42
N PHE A 733 -23.32 9.05 2.36
CA PHE A 733 -22.63 9.38 1.11
C PHE A 733 -23.68 9.42 0.00
N ILE A 734 -23.70 10.47 -0.78
CA ILE A 734 -24.65 10.68 -1.87
C ILE A 734 -23.87 11.04 -3.11
N SER A 735 -24.09 10.30 -4.21
CA SER A 735 -23.57 10.63 -5.54
C SER A 735 -24.73 10.86 -6.49
N TRP A 736 -24.70 11.95 -7.25
CA TRP A 736 -25.66 12.28 -8.28
C TRP A 736 -25.01 12.17 -9.66
N GLY A 737 -25.76 11.69 -10.64
CA GLY A 737 -25.30 11.58 -12.05
C GLY A 737 -24.70 10.21 -12.40
N VAL A 738 -24.34 9.38 -11.43
CA VAL A 738 -23.79 8.04 -11.62
C VAL A 738 -24.67 7.00 -10.91
N ASP A 739 -24.96 5.93 -11.63
CA ASP A 739 -25.50 4.72 -11.02
C ASP A 739 -24.33 3.76 -10.75
N ARG A 740 -23.88 3.71 -9.52
CA ARG A 740 -22.81 2.80 -9.05
C ARG A 740 -23.36 1.43 -8.63
N THR A 741 -24.62 1.14 -8.92
CA THR A 741 -25.25 -0.14 -8.57
C THR A 741 -24.47 -1.31 -9.14
N GLN A 742 -24.04 -1.21 -10.41
CA GLN A 742 -23.29 -2.29 -11.06
C GLN A 742 -21.89 -2.48 -10.45
N ASP A 743 -21.22 -1.38 -10.05
CA ASP A 743 -19.93 -1.46 -9.36
C ASP A 743 -20.08 -2.07 -7.98
N ALA A 744 -21.12 -1.71 -7.25
CA ALA A 744 -21.45 -2.30 -5.95
C ALA A 744 -21.76 -3.80 -6.08
N ILE A 745 -22.56 -4.18 -7.07
CA ILE A 745 -22.90 -5.59 -7.37
C ILE A 745 -21.63 -6.37 -7.80
N ASN A 746 -20.84 -5.85 -8.74
CA ASN A 746 -19.67 -6.55 -9.27
C ASN A 746 -18.55 -6.74 -8.23
N ASN A 747 -18.50 -5.93 -7.20
CA ASN A 747 -17.47 -6.02 -6.15
C ASN A 747 -17.95 -6.72 -4.88
N ASN A 748 -19.26 -6.81 -4.66
CA ASN A 748 -19.85 -7.50 -3.50
C ASN A 748 -20.55 -8.83 -3.87
N LEU A 749 -20.76 -9.09 -5.15
CA LEU A 749 -21.27 -10.34 -5.69
C LEU A 749 -20.19 -11.02 -6.53
#